data_1cc5593098e9ebec720698be70fdd1cb
#
_entry.id   1cc5593098e9ebec720698be70fdd1cb
#
_cell.length_a   1.000
_cell.length_b   1.000
_cell.length_c   1.000
_cell.angle_alpha   90.00
_cell.angle_beta   90.00
_cell.angle_gamma   90.00
#
_symmetry.space_group_name_H-M   'P 1'
#
loop_
_entity.id
_entity.type
_entity.pdbx_description
1 polymer ?
#
loop_
_entity_poly.entity_id
_entity_poly.type
_entity_poly.pdbx_seq_one_letter_code
_entity_poly.pdbx_strand_id
1 'polypeptide(L)'
;MAYLNGVRPGETTLLEGSPLGALMLGAAALFSFWQLRRAPAKALADWEPACRPLLAAAGLAFLYLVAPLCLAVDGTAIAWAVAGLASLFAGLRLGSRTFLFCAFAVQLLGGALFLLHLQGGDGQGGVFDSGWRGLMTASLIGLALIGGMLLAARDPLVKDDSRLLMGLSLVLLAGLAFVNLAVLFVLPWRSASAVWAGSGLLIIWLSLVLRQRLSFYFGLALQVVGGLAFLLAGPSLFGSLSGEGLRPLAHSGFWTPAVLALAALVGAWRLRRAGERERALGIGTLGLAELSHLLLLWGAGWWALTALCETVRFVPYGLREHALLLVAAATVASWMLLALRERWRELALLCLALVPVALLALASAWRFDYQPFGEFGWLAWPLLFATHLLSLRRLAPLLPAKALSVAHVLGCWLLLGVLALELRYLFALLAEQYNAWRWLGWALVPSAYLLLVAGGRSLPWPLRDFPREYRLLAAAPVALLLLGWFWSANLLSDGAAEPLPYLPLANPLELGLLIVLFALYRWSDASLASLVDGNASARLGRQALAGASLFALLTLAVCRAAHHLAGVPFQAEALAASMLVQAGLSLVWTLCALGLTIAGTRLGRRDLWMVGAALVGVVVVKLFFVELGNSGSLERIISFIGVGVLLLVVGYFSPLPPRRAEVASEAEQP
;
A
#
# COMPACT_ATOMS: atom_id res chain seq x y z
N MET A 1 0.11 21.52 61.36
CA MET A 1 -0.93 22.07 62.27
C MET A 1 -2.31 21.53 61.91
N ALA A 2 -2.87 21.70 60.69
CA ALA A 2 -4.22 21.17 60.35
C ALA A 2 -4.32 19.61 60.56
N TYR A 3 -3.31 18.84 60.22
CA TYR A 3 -3.26 17.40 60.43
C TYR A 3 -3.17 16.99 61.92
N LEU A 4 -2.57 17.86 62.76
CA LEU A 4 -2.47 17.60 64.20
C LEU A 4 -3.77 17.85 64.95
N ASN A 5 -4.69 18.64 64.36
CA ASN A 5 -5.98 18.98 64.93
C ASN A 5 -7.15 18.19 64.36
N GLY A 6 -6.90 17.14 63.58
CA GLY A 6 -7.94 16.27 63.00
C GLY A 6 -8.79 16.91 61.91
N VAL A 7 -8.35 18.04 61.34
CA VAL A 7 -9.08 18.76 60.29
C VAL A 7 -8.88 18.02 58.95
N ARG A 8 -9.96 17.53 58.38
CA ARG A 8 -9.91 16.93 57.06
C ARG A 8 -9.90 18.04 55.99
N PRO A 9 -9.05 17.90 54.97
CA PRO A 9 -9.03 18.81 53.82
C PRO A 9 -10.42 18.92 53.17
N GLY A 10 -10.91 20.15 52.94
CA GLY A 10 -12.21 20.42 52.29
C GLY A 10 -13.42 20.47 53.22
N GLU A 11 -13.27 20.31 54.55
CA GLU A 11 -14.38 20.29 55.50
C GLU A 11 -14.47 21.60 56.35
N THR A 12 -13.54 22.54 56.20
CA THR A 12 -13.51 23.77 57.03
C THR A 12 -14.06 24.96 56.33
N THR A 13 -14.74 25.84 57.06
CA THR A 13 -15.20 27.12 56.51
C THR A 13 -14.10 28.18 56.59
N LEU A 14 -14.22 29.23 55.75
CA LEU A 14 -13.24 30.34 55.69
C LEU A 14 -13.04 31.07 57.02
N LEU A 15 -14.01 31.00 57.92
CA LEU A 15 -13.98 31.67 59.22
C LEU A 15 -13.42 30.81 60.35
N GLU A 16 -13.10 29.54 60.04
CA GLU A 16 -12.47 28.69 61.02
C GLU A 16 -10.98 28.99 61.21
N GLY A 17 -10.38 28.62 62.35
CA GLY A 17 -9.06 29.11 62.73
C GLY A 17 -7.91 28.80 61.80
N SER A 18 -7.92 27.65 61.06
CA SER A 18 -6.82 27.31 60.15
C SER A 18 -6.84 28.03 58.80
N PRO A 19 -7.96 28.13 58.06
CA PRO A 19 -8.00 28.94 56.85
C PRO A 19 -7.83 30.45 57.13
N LEU A 20 -8.46 30.97 58.14
CA LEU A 20 -8.32 32.35 58.58
C LEU A 20 -6.86 32.66 58.94
N GLY A 21 -6.19 31.80 59.68
CA GLY A 21 -4.78 31.95 60.02
C GLY A 21 -3.87 31.97 58.78
N ALA A 22 -4.10 31.09 57.81
CA ALA A 22 -3.36 31.08 56.55
C ALA A 22 -3.58 32.38 55.76
N LEU A 23 -4.81 32.90 55.71
CA LEU A 23 -5.16 34.13 55.03
C LEU A 23 -4.47 35.33 55.69
N MET A 24 -4.49 35.42 57.02
CA MET A 24 -3.84 36.48 57.82
C MET A 24 -2.33 36.48 57.64
N LEU A 25 -1.69 35.30 57.75
CA LEU A 25 -0.25 35.16 57.54
C LEU A 25 0.16 35.50 56.10
N GLY A 26 -0.62 35.07 55.13
CA GLY A 26 -0.40 35.41 53.72
C GLY A 26 -0.51 36.90 53.46
N ALA A 27 -1.54 37.52 54.00
CA ALA A 27 -1.75 38.98 53.88
C ALA A 27 -0.63 39.76 54.58
N ALA A 28 -0.23 39.39 55.78
CA ALA A 28 0.88 40.02 56.54
C ALA A 28 2.21 39.90 55.78
N ALA A 29 2.55 38.74 55.24
CA ALA A 29 3.77 38.54 54.43
C ALA A 29 3.78 39.37 53.15
N LEU A 30 2.66 39.45 52.44
CA LEU A 30 2.53 40.26 51.21
C LEU A 30 2.54 41.76 51.54
N PHE A 31 1.94 42.16 52.65
CA PHE A 31 2.01 43.57 53.14
C PHE A 31 3.45 43.96 53.47
N SER A 32 4.22 43.08 54.18
CA SER A 32 5.64 43.28 54.44
C SER A 32 6.48 43.35 53.16
N PHE A 33 6.21 42.48 52.20
CA PHE A 33 6.82 42.57 50.86
C PHE A 33 6.55 43.92 50.18
N TRP A 34 5.30 44.40 50.23
CA TRP A 34 4.90 45.66 49.61
C TRP A 34 5.58 46.84 50.30
N GLN A 35 5.70 46.86 51.66
CA GLN A 35 6.41 47.87 52.46
C GLN A 35 7.89 47.93 52.07
N LEU A 36 8.60 46.75 52.10
CA LEU A 36 9.99 46.64 51.70
C LEU A 36 10.27 47.10 50.26
N ARG A 37 9.30 46.91 49.39
CA ARG A 37 9.40 47.38 48.00
C ARG A 37 9.33 48.89 47.87
N ARG A 38 8.52 49.55 48.71
CA ARG A 38 8.34 50.99 48.72
C ARG A 38 9.39 51.74 49.50
N ALA A 39 10.12 51.07 50.37
CA ALA A 39 11.15 51.69 51.18
C ALA A 39 12.26 52.24 50.29
N PRO A 40 12.75 53.49 50.58
CA PRO A 40 13.85 54.07 49.83
C PRO A 40 15.14 53.25 50.06
N ALA A 41 15.94 53.04 49.03
CA ALA A 41 17.14 52.15 49.06
C ALA A 41 18.15 52.57 50.13
N LYS A 42 18.20 53.84 50.49
CA LYS A 42 19.09 54.38 51.58
C LYS A 42 18.62 54.00 52.97
N ALA A 43 17.39 53.54 53.16
CA ALA A 43 16.84 53.20 54.49
C ALA A 43 16.84 51.70 54.73
N LEU A 44 17.30 50.89 53.80
CA LEU A 44 17.30 49.41 53.84
C LEU A 44 18.67 48.90 54.28
N ALA A 45 18.70 47.96 55.20
CA ALA A 45 19.92 47.17 55.53
C ALA A 45 20.23 46.24 54.33
N ASP A 46 21.51 45.85 54.19
CA ASP A 46 22.03 45.08 53.02
C ASP A 46 21.34 43.72 52.80
N TRP A 47 20.76 43.12 53.86
CA TRP A 47 20.05 41.83 53.77
C TRP A 47 18.54 41.96 53.45
N GLU A 48 17.91 43.12 53.71
CA GLU A 48 16.45 43.30 53.50
C GLU A 48 16.00 43.14 52.05
N PRO A 49 16.72 43.57 51.00
CA PRO A 49 16.35 43.30 49.64
C PRO A 49 16.33 41.81 49.28
N ALA A 50 17.19 40.97 49.92
CA ALA A 50 17.26 39.54 49.78
C ALA A 50 16.01 38.81 50.37
N CYS A 51 15.36 39.40 51.35
CA CYS A 51 14.11 38.88 51.97
C CYS A 51 12.86 39.10 51.08
N ARG A 52 12.88 40.01 50.10
CA ARG A 52 11.72 40.25 49.25
C ARG A 52 11.19 39.03 48.55
N PRO A 53 12.00 38.19 47.84
CA PRO A 53 11.50 36.97 47.20
C PRO A 53 10.95 35.95 48.20
N LEU A 54 11.54 35.84 49.41
CA LEU A 54 11.07 34.93 50.43
C LEU A 54 9.70 35.35 50.98
N LEU A 55 9.51 36.63 51.26
CA LEU A 55 8.21 37.19 51.75
C LEU A 55 7.12 37.04 50.67
N ALA A 56 7.45 37.28 49.45
CA ALA A 56 6.53 37.09 48.32
C ALA A 56 6.12 35.59 48.16
N ALA A 57 7.09 34.68 48.21
CA ALA A 57 6.84 33.25 48.13
C ALA A 57 6.03 32.72 49.29
N ALA A 58 6.41 33.09 50.54
CA ALA A 58 5.69 32.70 51.75
C ALA A 58 4.26 33.23 51.77
N GLY A 59 4.09 34.51 51.41
CA GLY A 59 2.75 35.12 51.35
C GLY A 59 1.83 34.45 50.35
N LEU A 60 2.32 34.17 49.13
CA LEU A 60 1.58 33.43 48.13
C LEU A 60 1.30 31.99 48.55
N ALA A 61 2.29 31.30 49.16
CA ALA A 61 2.10 29.93 49.61
C ALA A 61 1.00 29.81 50.66
N PHE A 62 0.96 30.73 51.66
CA PHE A 62 -0.11 30.76 52.65
C PHE A 62 -1.48 31.06 52.02
N LEU A 63 -1.56 31.96 51.02
CA LEU A 63 -2.80 32.22 50.30
C LEU A 63 -3.28 31.02 49.52
N TYR A 64 -2.35 30.31 48.84
CA TYR A 64 -2.71 29.11 48.11
C TYR A 64 -3.15 27.95 49.04
N LEU A 65 -2.64 27.89 50.24
CA LEU A 65 -3.01 26.88 51.25
C LEU A 65 -4.48 27.00 51.70
N VAL A 66 -5.12 28.16 51.55
CA VAL A 66 -6.54 28.35 51.91
C VAL A 66 -7.44 27.43 51.08
N ALA A 67 -7.14 27.20 49.79
CA ALA A 67 -7.99 26.41 48.89
C ALA A 67 -8.13 24.94 49.35
N PRO A 68 -7.04 24.16 49.62
CA PRO A 68 -7.17 22.78 50.07
C PRO A 68 -7.74 22.61 51.47
N LEU A 69 -7.76 23.68 52.28
CA LEU A 69 -8.41 23.64 53.58
C LEU A 69 -9.94 23.77 53.46
N CYS A 70 -10.44 24.55 52.50
CA CYS A 70 -11.86 24.86 52.36
C CYS A 70 -12.57 24.09 51.25
N LEU A 71 -11.84 23.58 50.27
CA LEU A 71 -12.40 22.99 49.07
C LEU A 71 -11.95 21.54 48.84
N ALA A 72 -12.82 20.74 48.25
CA ALA A 72 -12.48 19.42 47.76
C ALA A 72 -11.43 19.52 46.65
N VAL A 73 -10.89 18.37 46.18
CA VAL A 73 -9.77 18.31 45.25
C VAL A 73 -10.04 19.09 43.95
N ASP A 74 -11.20 18.89 43.33
CA ASP A 74 -11.57 19.62 42.10
C ASP A 74 -11.67 21.13 42.31
N GLY A 75 -12.32 21.54 43.42
CA GLY A 75 -12.42 22.93 43.79
C GLY A 75 -11.06 23.57 44.08
N THR A 76 -10.16 22.84 44.74
CA THR A 76 -8.78 23.27 45.01
C THR A 76 -7.99 23.45 43.71
N ALA A 77 -8.09 22.50 42.77
CA ALA A 77 -7.39 22.56 41.48
C ALA A 77 -7.87 23.80 40.67
N ILE A 78 -9.17 24.05 40.61
CA ILE A 78 -9.75 25.25 39.97
C ILE A 78 -9.27 26.52 40.67
N ALA A 79 -9.37 26.57 42.00
CA ALA A 79 -8.96 27.74 42.77
C ALA A 79 -7.48 28.06 42.56
N TRP A 80 -6.60 27.05 42.54
CA TRP A 80 -5.18 27.20 42.25
C TRP A 80 -4.89 27.63 40.80
N ALA A 81 -5.66 27.18 39.83
CA ALA A 81 -5.55 27.61 38.42
C ALA A 81 -5.88 29.12 38.30
N VAL A 82 -6.97 29.57 38.93
CA VAL A 82 -7.42 30.98 38.89
C VAL A 82 -6.51 31.87 39.73
N ALA A 83 -6.15 31.46 40.96
CA ALA A 83 -5.24 32.17 41.84
C ALA A 83 -3.85 32.32 41.22
N GLY A 84 -3.37 31.27 40.55
CA GLY A 84 -2.14 31.33 39.76
C GLY A 84 -2.21 32.38 38.66
N LEU A 85 -3.31 32.45 37.91
CA LEU A 85 -3.47 33.46 36.86
C LEU A 85 -3.52 34.89 37.44
N ALA A 86 -4.21 35.08 38.57
CA ALA A 86 -4.26 36.38 39.28
C ALA A 86 -2.87 36.77 39.80
N SER A 87 -2.13 35.82 40.38
CA SER A 87 -0.75 36.04 40.88
C SER A 87 0.21 36.36 39.76
N LEU A 88 0.03 35.71 38.59
CA LEU A 88 0.80 35.98 37.39
C LEU A 88 0.60 37.44 36.93
N PHE A 89 -0.65 37.82 36.81
CA PHE A 89 -1.01 39.22 36.44
C PHE A 89 -0.40 40.23 37.41
N ALA A 90 -0.51 39.99 38.71
CA ALA A 90 0.13 40.81 39.75
C ALA A 90 1.67 40.80 39.57
N GLY A 91 2.29 39.66 39.34
CA GLY A 91 3.72 39.52 39.12
C GLY A 91 4.26 40.33 37.92
N LEU A 92 3.53 40.32 36.81
CA LEU A 92 3.86 41.10 35.63
C LEU A 92 3.74 42.62 35.92
N ARG A 93 2.69 43.06 36.62
CA ARG A 93 2.52 44.45 37.05
C ARG A 93 3.60 44.89 38.02
N LEU A 94 4.02 44.01 38.91
CA LEU A 94 5.03 44.29 39.94
C LEU A 94 6.47 44.07 39.42
N GLY A 95 6.68 43.52 38.26
CA GLY A 95 8.01 43.17 37.74
C GLY A 95 8.76 42.13 38.60
N SER A 96 8.04 41.22 39.29
CA SER A 96 8.59 40.26 40.23
C SER A 96 8.64 38.86 39.67
N ARG A 97 9.85 38.32 39.45
CA ARG A 97 10.06 36.91 38.99
C ARG A 97 9.52 35.88 39.97
N THR A 98 9.53 36.17 41.28
CA THR A 98 9.02 35.27 42.32
C THR A 98 7.52 35.00 42.16
N PHE A 99 6.72 36.04 41.86
CA PHE A 99 5.29 35.88 41.59
C PHE A 99 5.04 35.02 40.33
N LEU A 100 5.87 35.17 39.28
CA LEU A 100 5.78 34.35 38.07
C LEU A 100 6.03 32.87 38.37
N PHE A 101 7.10 32.57 39.11
CA PHE A 101 7.41 31.20 39.48
C PHE A 101 6.35 30.56 40.38
N CYS A 102 5.89 31.29 41.42
CA CYS A 102 4.84 30.80 42.32
C CYS A 102 3.52 30.58 41.58
N ALA A 103 3.17 31.45 40.62
CA ALA A 103 1.97 31.32 39.81
C ALA A 103 1.95 30.07 38.98
N PHE A 104 3.02 29.79 38.22
CA PHE A 104 3.12 28.56 37.43
C PHE A 104 3.27 27.31 38.31
N ALA A 105 4.01 27.40 39.42
CA ALA A 105 4.17 26.29 40.36
C ALA A 105 2.80 25.85 40.93
N VAL A 106 1.96 26.80 41.38
CA VAL A 106 0.64 26.45 41.93
C VAL A 106 -0.32 25.91 40.88
N GLN A 107 -0.27 26.43 39.64
CA GLN A 107 -1.08 25.91 38.54
C GLN A 107 -0.68 24.47 38.17
N LEU A 108 0.63 24.18 38.08
CA LEU A 108 1.13 22.85 37.82
C LEU A 108 0.83 21.88 38.98
N LEU A 109 0.96 22.37 40.20
CA LEU A 109 0.62 21.58 41.41
C LEU A 109 -0.88 21.25 41.44
N GLY A 110 -1.74 22.18 41.08
CA GLY A 110 -3.19 22.00 40.97
C GLY A 110 -3.53 20.96 39.88
N GLY A 111 -2.86 21.06 38.74
CA GLY A 111 -2.97 20.08 37.69
C GLY A 111 -2.50 18.67 38.12
N ALA A 112 -1.35 18.58 38.81
CA ALA A 112 -0.85 17.30 39.33
C ALA A 112 -1.79 16.69 40.38
N LEU A 113 -2.31 17.50 41.30
CA LEU A 113 -3.29 17.08 42.28
C LEU A 113 -4.55 16.51 41.62
N PHE A 114 -5.06 17.18 40.59
CA PHE A 114 -6.21 16.72 39.81
C PHE A 114 -5.93 15.38 39.13
N LEU A 115 -4.76 15.22 38.48
CA LEU A 115 -4.37 13.96 37.80
C LEU A 115 -4.24 12.78 38.77
N LEU A 116 -3.72 13.00 39.98
CA LEU A 116 -3.55 11.95 41.00
C LEU A 116 -4.90 11.41 41.56
N HIS A 117 -5.99 12.18 41.41
CA HIS A 117 -7.32 11.81 41.88
C HIS A 117 -8.27 11.37 40.76
N LEU A 118 -7.74 11.12 39.55
CA LEU A 118 -8.54 10.60 38.45
C LEU A 118 -9.02 9.18 38.76
N GLN A 119 -10.33 8.97 38.62
CA GLN A 119 -10.95 7.65 38.72
C GLN A 119 -11.49 7.21 37.37
N GLY A 120 -11.31 5.95 37.02
CA GLY A 120 -11.85 5.37 35.81
C GLY A 120 -13.39 5.29 35.87
N GLY A 121 -14.06 5.63 34.77
CA GLY A 121 -15.52 5.54 34.67
C GLY A 121 -16.02 4.17 34.27
N ASP A 122 -17.29 3.89 34.49
CA ASP A 122 -17.98 2.62 34.24
C ASP A 122 -18.24 2.32 32.73
N GLY A 123 -17.65 3.09 31.83
CA GLY A 123 -17.71 2.85 30.37
C GLY A 123 -19.00 3.27 29.67
N GLN A 124 -20.00 3.77 30.38
CA GLN A 124 -21.26 4.23 29.79
C GLN A 124 -21.25 5.70 29.27
N GLY A 125 -20.18 6.44 29.59
CA GLY A 125 -20.01 7.83 29.21
C GLY A 125 -18.58 8.16 28.79
N GLY A 126 -17.93 9.04 29.54
CA GLY A 126 -16.50 9.31 29.36
C GLY A 126 -15.61 8.21 29.90
N VAL A 127 -14.30 8.36 29.65
CA VAL A 127 -13.26 7.45 30.19
C VAL A 127 -13.12 7.61 31.71
N PHE A 128 -13.36 8.81 32.21
CA PHE A 128 -13.27 9.16 33.63
C PHE A 128 -14.65 9.47 34.23
N ASP A 129 -14.83 9.13 35.50
CA ASP A 129 -16.14 9.16 36.17
C ASP A 129 -16.70 10.56 36.48
N SER A 130 -15.85 11.61 36.52
CA SER A 130 -16.27 12.97 36.89
C SER A 130 -17.14 13.71 35.88
N GLY A 131 -17.37 13.16 34.69
CA GLY A 131 -18.27 13.71 33.65
C GLY A 131 -18.03 15.20 33.35
N TRP A 132 -19.09 15.99 33.34
CA TRP A 132 -19.03 17.44 33.07
C TRP A 132 -18.18 18.22 34.08
N ARG A 133 -18.11 17.82 35.33
CA ARG A 133 -17.27 18.47 36.36
C ARG A 133 -15.79 18.27 36.00
N GLY A 134 -15.36 17.08 35.67
CA GLY A 134 -14.00 16.80 35.23
C GLY A 134 -13.62 17.56 33.96
N LEU A 135 -14.55 17.60 32.95
CA LEU A 135 -14.36 18.40 31.73
C LEU A 135 -14.10 19.89 32.07
N MET A 136 -14.93 20.49 32.94
CA MET A 136 -14.79 21.90 33.33
C MET A 136 -13.49 22.14 34.09
N THR A 137 -13.16 21.28 35.06
CA THR A 137 -11.92 21.40 35.85
C THR A 137 -10.67 21.30 34.97
N ALA A 138 -10.56 20.28 34.15
CA ALA A 138 -9.43 20.10 33.24
C ALA A 138 -9.31 21.23 32.21
N SER A 139 -10.44 21.67 31.66
CA SER A 139 -10.48 22.79 30.72
C SER A 139 -10.04 24.12 31.36
N LEU A 140 -10.49 24.43 32.58
CA LEU A 140 -10.11 25.65 33.31
C LEU A 140 -8.61 25.61 33.65
N ILE A 141 -8.07 24.48 34.11
CA ILE A 141 -6.63 24.34 34.38
C ILE A 141 -5.85 24.56 33.07
N GLY A 142 -6.25 23.91 32.00
CA GLY A 142 -5.57 24.03 30.71
C GLY A 142 -5.61 25.43 30.14
N LEU A 143 -6.78 26.08 30.18
CA LEU A 143 -6.96 27.48 29.70
C LEU A 143 -6.23 28.49 30.58
N ALA A 144 -6.15 28.27 31.92
CA ALA A 144 -5.38 29.11 32.80
C ALA A 144 -3.87 29.03 32.53
N LEU A 145 -3.35 27.82 32.28
CA LEU A 145 -1.96 27.63 31.89
C LEU A 145 -1.64 28.29 30.52
N ILE A 146 -2.50 28.08 29.51
CA ILE A 146 -2.33 28.70 28.18
C ILE A 146 -2.44 30.21 28.26
N GLY A 147 -3.45 30.73 28.96
CA GLY A 147 -3.67 32.15 29.14
C GLY A 147 -2.54 32.83 29.92
N GLY A 148 -2.08 32.17 30.98
CA GLY A 148 -0.92 32.62 31.76
C GLY A 148 0.36 32.70 30.95
N MET A 149 0.62 31.66 30.14
CA MET A 149 1.77 31.64 29.22
C MET A 149 1.68 32.76 28.17
N LEU A 150 0.53 32.97 27.55
CA LEU A 150 0.35 34.02 26.55
C LEU A 150 0.52 35.43 27.14
N LEU A 151 0.08 35.63 28.37
CA LEU A 151 0.30 36.89 29.10
C LEU A 151 1.77 37.10 29.43
N ALA A 152 2.44 36.06 29.99
CA ALA A 152 3.86 36.13 30.36
C ALA A 152 4.79 36.30 29.14
N ALA A 153 4.48 35.67 28.04
CA ALA A 153 5.30 35.75 26.82
C ALA A 153 5.35 37.12 26.15
N ARG A 154 4.38 38.00 26.51
CA ARG A 154 4.32 39.40 26.01
C ARG A 154 5.16 40.37 26.85
N ASP A 155 5.55 39.95 28.04
CA ASP A 155 6.25 40.84 28.98
C ASP A 155 7.74 40.92 28.66
N PRO A 156 8.36 42.11 28.70
CA PRO A 156 9.78 42.31 28.49
C PRO A 156 10.67 41.49 29.42
N LEU A 157 10.27 41.28 30.69
CA LEU A 157 11.00 40.48 31.67
C LEU A 157 11.23 39.03 31.26
N VAL A 158 10.36 38.51 30.41
CA VAL A 158 10.36 37.11 29.97
C VAL A 158 10.93 36.98 28.55
N LYS A 159 10.63 37.95 27.69
CA LYS A 159 10.95 37.94 26.27
C LYS A 159 12.47 37.89 26.03
N ASP A 160 13.26 38.51 26.90
CA ASP A 160 14.71 38.60 26.76
C ASP A 160 15.46 37.44 27.43
N ASP A 161 14.78 36.54 28.14
CA ASP A 161 15.36 35.39 28.84
C ASP A 161 14.98 34.05 28.14
N SER A 162 15.92 33.47 27.44
CA SER A 162 15.73 32.20 26.69
C SER A 162 15.34 31.02 27.58
N ARG A 163 15.80 30.97 28.84
CA ARG A 163 15.44 29.90 29.79
C ARG A 163 14.00 30.02 30.25
N LEU A 164 13.52 31.25 30.50
CA LEU A 164 12.12 31.49 30.85
C LEU A 164 11.20 31.17 29.69
N LEU A 165 11.57 31.50 28.44
CA LEU A 165 10.80 31.16 27.25
C LEU A 165 10.71 29.63 27.06
N MET A 166 11.78 28.89 27.33
CA MET A 166 11.75 27.43 27.31
C MET A 166 10.82 26.85 28.38
N GLY A 167 10.85 27.38 29.61
CA GLY A 167 9.93 27.01 30.69
C GLY A 167 8.47 27.29 30.31
N LEU A 168 8.21 28.45 29.72
CA LEU A 168 6.86 28.78 29.23
C LEU A 168 6.34 27.86 28.14
N SER A 169 7.23 27.33 27.29
CA SER A 169 6.85 26.35 26.30
C SER A 169 6.38 25.01 26.91
N LEU A 170 6.99 24.62 28.05
CA LEU A 170 6.53 23.45 28.83
C LEU A 170 5.18 23.71 29.50
N VAL A 171 4.96 24.90 30.03
CA VAL A 171 3.66 25.31 30.58
C VAL A 171 2.56 25.30 29.53
N LEU A 172 2.87 25.78 28.31
CA LEU A 172 1.95 25.68 27.17
C LEU A 172 1.62 24.23 26.85
N LEU A 173 2.63 23.36 26.83
CA LEU A 173 2.44 21.94 26.58
C LEU A 173 1.52 21.30 27.62
N ALA A 174 1.72 21.57 28.89
CA ALA A 174 0.86 21.13 29.98
C ALA A 174 -0.59 21.64 29.80
N GLY A 175 -0.76 22.91 29.47
CA GLY A 175 -2.08 23.49 29.20
C GLY A 175 -2.80 22.81 28.03
N LEU A 176 -2.09 22.56 26.93
CA LEU A 176 -2.62 21.83 25.78
C LEU A 176 -2.97 20.38 26.14
N ALA A 177 -2.16 19.73 26.95
CA ALA A 177 -2.44 18.38 27.45
C ALA A 177 -3.73 18.34 28.27
N PHE A 178 -3.94 19.28 29.21
CA PHE A 178 -5.17 19.34 30.00
C PHE A 178 -6.42 19.61 29.18
N VAL A 179 -6.36 20.50 28.19
CA VAL A 179 -7.50 20.76 27.29
C VAL A 179 -7.86 19.51 26.49
N ASN A 180 -6.88 18.74 26.04
CA ASN A 180 -7.12 17.49 25.30
C ASN A 180 -7.53 16.34 26.22
N LEU A 181 -7.03 16.29 27.46
CA LEU A 181 -7.47 15.34 28.50
C LEU A 181 -8.94 15.59 28.87
N ALA A 182 -9.38 16.84 28.90
CA ALA A 182 -10.75 17.22 29.25
C ALA A 182 -11.81 16.49 28.41
N VAL A 183 -11.50 16.18 27.17
CA VAL A 183 -12.40 15.46 26.27
C VAL A 183 -12.75 14.05 26.76
N LEU A 184 -11.83 13.38 27.47
CA LEU A 184 -12.03 12.02 27.99
C LEU A 184 -13.06 11.93 29.15
N PHE A 185 -13.45 13.03 29.76
CA PHE A 185 -14.50 13.02 30.77
C PHE A 185 -15.91 12.88 30.19
N VAL A 186 -16.10 13.23 28.93
CA VAL A 186 -17.42 13.21 28.27
C VAL A 186 -17.49 12.22 27.12
N LEU A 187 -16.36 11.96 26.45
CA LEU A 187 -16.30 11.09 25.29
C LEU A 187 -15.52 9.81 25.59
N PRO A 188 -16.00 8.66 25.10
CA PRO A 188 -15.24 7.43 25.13
C PRO A 188 -14.02 7.53 24.20
N TRP A 189 -13.01 6.68 24.42
CA TRP A 189 -11.75 6.66 23.65
C TRP A 189 -11.95 6.78 22.14
N ARG A 190 -12.94 6.05 21.60
CA ARG A 190 -13.24 6.04 20.18
C ARG A 190 -13.62 7.40 19.62
N SER A 191 -14.50 8.13 20.29
CA SER A 191 -14.94 9.46 19.85
C SER A 191 -13.91 10.55 20.18
N ALA A 192 -13.21 10.41 21.31
CA ALA A 192 -12.13 11.31 21.72
C ALA A 192 -11.00 11.35 20.68
N SER A 193 -10.71 10.23 20.05
CA SER A 193 -9.70 10.11 18.98
C SER A 193 -9.92 11.09 17.83
N ALA A 194 -11.18 11.29 17.40
CA ALA A 194 -11.51 12.26 16.35
C ALA A 194 -11.24 13.71 16.80
N VAL A 195 -11.60 14.03 18.05
CA VAL A 195 -11.34 15.36 18.61
C VAL A 195 -9.84 15.61 18.73
N TRP A 196 -9.07 14.61 19.16
CA TRP A 196 -7.61 14.70 19.23
C TRP A 196 -6.95 14.87 17.85
N ALA A 197 -7.47 14.20 16.82
CA ALA A 197 -6.99 14.40 15.47
C ALA A 197 -7.22 15.83 14.98
N GLY A 198 -8.42 16.37 15.21
CA GLY A 198 -8.76 17.75 14.84
C GLY A 198 -7.98 18.79 15.64
N SER A 199 -7.86 18.62 16.97
CA SER A 199 -7.06 19.50 17.82
C SER A 199 -5.57 19.42 17.49
N GLY A 200 -5.04 18.22 17.20
CA GLY A 200 -3.68 18.00 16.73
C GLY A 200 -3.39 18.77 15.43
N LEU A 201 -4.29 18.73 14.46
CA LEU A 201 -4.19 19.52 13.23
C LEU A 201 -4.18 21.04 13.52
N LEU A 202 -5.07 21.51 14.39
CA LEU A 202 -5.13 22.92 14.78
C LEU A 202 -3.83 23.35 15.48
N ILE A 203 -3.33 22.55 16.40
CA ILE A 203 -2.07 22.80 17.11
C ILE A 203 -0.88 22.83 16.14
N ILE A 204 -0.80 21.89 15.20
CA ILE A 204 0.22 21.91 14.14
C ILE A 204 0.13 23.22 13.34
N TRP A 205 -1.06 23.63 12.96
CA TRP A 205 -1.27 24.84 12.19
C TRP A 205 -0.82 26.09 12.95
N LEU A 206 -1.26 26.24 14.20
CA LEU A 206 -0.89 27.37 15.05
C LEU A 206 0.60 27.40 15.36
N SER A 207 1.20 26.25 15.65
CA SER A 207 2.63 26.16 15.95
C SER A 207 3.52 26.50 14.76
N LEU A 208 3.11 26.20 13.52
CA LEU A 208 3.80 26.64 12.31
C LEU A 208 3.72 28.17 12.15
N VAL A 209 2.58 28.80 12.51
CA VAL A 209 2.42 30.25 12.46
C VAL A 209 3.23 30.92 13.58
N LEU A 210 3.18 30.38 14.79
CA LEU A 210 3.87 30.90 15.98
C LEU A 210 5.33 30.47 16.09
N ARG A 211 5.80 29.59 15.20
CA ARG A 211 7.17 29.01 15.19
C ARG A 211 7.55 28.29 16.49
N GLN A 212 6.61 27.60 17.12
CA GLN A 212 6.83 26.88 18.38
C GLN A 212 7.03 25.38 18.15
N ARG A 213 8.26 24.91 18.32
CA ARG A 213 8.65 23.52 18.06
C ARG A 213 7.98 22.51 18.98
N LEU A 214 7.90 22.77 20.29
CA LEU A 214 7.33 21.83 21.26
C LEU A 214 5.83 21.58 21.00
N SER A 215 5.06 22.64 20.78
CA SER A 215 3.64 22.52 20.44
C SER A 215 3.42 21.81 19.10
N PHE A 216 4.32 22.00 18.15
CA PHE A 216 4.29 21.29 16.87
C PHE A 216 4.42 19.77 17.05
N TYR A 217 5.43 19.30 17.80
CA TYR A 217 5.61 17.88 18.08
C TYR A 217 4.47 17.31 18.93
N PHE A 218 3.92 18.11 19.85
CA PHE A 218 2.73 17.71 20.60
C PHE A 218 1.52 17.49 19.69
N GLY A 219 1.26 18.38 18.73
CA GLY A 219 0.19 18.21 17.75
C GLY A 219 0.35 16.94 16.89
N LEU A 220 1.60 16.61 16.47
CA LEU A 220 1.89 15.37 15.77
C LEU A 220 1.66 14.15 16.67
N ALA A 221 2.17 14.18 17.90
CA ALA A 221 1.98 13.10 18.87
C ALA A 221 0.49 12.85 19.14
N LEU A 222 -0.31 13.92 19.23
CA LEU A 222 -1.74 13.83 19.48
C LEU A 222 -2.50 13.14 18.34
N GLN A 223 -2.08 13.35 17.08
CA GLN A 223 -2.65 12.61 15.94
C GLN A 223 -2.31 11.12 16.00
N VAL A 224 -1.06 10.78 16.36
CA VAL A 224 -0.63 9.38 16.50
C VAL A 224 -1.34 8.71 17.67
N VAL A 225 -1.36 9.36 18.83
CA VAL A 225 -2.05 8.86 20.04
C VAL A 225 -3.54 8.71 19.79
N GLY A 226 -4.17 9.65 19.09
CA GLY A 226 -5.58 9.56 18.68
C GLY A 226 -5.84 8.33 17.82
N GLY A 227 -4.98 8.07 16.84
CA GLY A 227 -5.08 6.86 16.02
C GLY A 227 -4.88 5.56 16.81
N LEU A 228 -3.86 5.51 17.67
CA LEU A 228 -3.62 4.35 18.53
C LEU A 228 -4.78 4.13 19.53
N ALA A 229 -5.31 5.20 20.13
CA ALA A 229 -6.46 5.10 21.03
C ALA A 229 -7.70 4.53 20.32
N PHE A 230 -7.93 4.92 19.06
CA PHE A 230 -9.01 4.33 18.27
C PHE A 230 -8.80 2.83 18.03
N LEU A 231 -7.59 2.39 17.69
CA LEU A 231 -7.28 0.98 17.46
C LEU A 231 -7.42 0.15 18.74
N LEU A 232 -6.94 0.66 19.88
CA LEU A 232 -6.98 -0.04 21.16
C LEU A 232 -8.38 -0.07 21.78
N ALA A 233 -9.21 0.93 21.53
CA ALA A 233 -10.57 1.04 22.07
C ALA A 233 -11.59 0.11 21.36
N GLY A 234 -11.21 -0.53 20.26
CA GLY A 234 -12.10 -1.39 19.51
C GLY A 234 -11.53 -2.80 19.30
N PRO A 235 -11.88 -3.81 20.13
CA PRO A 235 -11.53 -5.19 19.82
C PRO A 235 -12.16 -5.70 18.52
N SER A 236 -13.02 -4.92 17.88
CA SER A 236 -13.71 -5.27 16.66
C SER A 236 -13.80 -4.10 15.69
N LEU A 237 -12.68 -3.77 15.02
CA LEU A 237 -12.76 -2.94 13.81
C LEU A 237 -13.75 -3.55 12.79
N PHE A 238 -13.82 -4.88 12.74
CA PHE A 238 -14.65 -5.66 11.83
C PHE A 238 -15.85 -6.35 12.49
N GLY A 239 -15.90 -6.46 13.82
CA GLY A 239 -16.91 -7.20 14.57
C GLY A 239 -17.82 -6.32 15.42
N SER A 240 -19.04 -6.79 15.67
CA SER A 240 -20.04 -6.34 16.69
C SER A 240 -20.43 -4.85 16.75
N LEU A 241 -20.34 -4.08 15.66
CA LEU A 241 -21.24 -2.94 15.46
C LEU A 241 -22.53 -3.39 14.76
N SER A 242 -22.90 -4.66 14.92
CA SER A 242 -24.21 -5.21 14.59
C SER A 242 -25.23 -4.74 15.63
N GLY A 243 -25.34 -3.44 15.81
CA GLY A 243 -26.51 -2.83 16.39
C GLY A 243 -27.55 -2.72 15.30
N GLU A 244 -28.70 -3.37 15.47
CA GLU A 244 -29.87 -3.15 14.66
C GLU A 244 -30.09 -1.64 14.52
N GLY A 245 -30.06 -1.10 13.29
CA GLY A 245 -30.32 0.31 13.01
C GLY A 245 -29.12 1.17 12.62
N LEU A 246 -27.89 0.64 12.49
CA LEU A 246 -26.76 1.40 11.95
C LEU A 246 -26.98 1.70 10.46
N ARG A 247 -26.88 2.97 10.10
CA ARG A 247 -26.95 3.42 8.71
C ARG A 247 -25.53 3.56 8.14
N PRO A 248 -25.32 3.19 6.85
CA PRO A 248 -24.04 3.42 6.19
C PRO A 248 -23.60 4.89 6.34
N LEU A 249 -22.32 5.11 6.58
CA LEU A 249 -21.68 6.42 6.75
C LEU A 249 -22.18 7.27 7.95
N ALA A 250 -23.20 6.84 8.70
CA ALA A 250 -23.85 7.63 9.75
C ALA A 250 -23.55 7.13 11.16
N HIS A 251 -22.32 6.65 11.42
CA HIS A 251 -21.90 6.15 12.73
C HIS A 251 -20.46 6.51 13.10
N SER A 252 -20.14 6.48 14.40
CA SER A 252 -18.82 6.85 14.92
C SER A 252 -17.68 5.99 14.36
N GLY A 253 -17.94 4.72 14.02
CA GLY A 253 -16.97 3.82 13.39
C GLY A 253 -16.53 4.25 11.99
N PHE A 254 -17.32 5.09 11.30
CA PHE A 254 -16.94 5.74 10.05
C PHE A 254 -16.30 7.10 10.29
N TRP A 255 -17.01 7.99 11.03
CA TRP A 255 -16.58 9.38 11.17
C TRP A 255 -15.24 9.54 11.90
N THR A 256 -14.96 8.71 12.91
CA THR A 256 -13.72 8.85 13.67
C THR A 256 -12.48 8.58 12.82
N PRO A 257 -12.35 7.44 12.13
CA PRO A 257 -11.20 7.20 11.26
C PRO A 257 -11.19 8.10 10.02
N ALA A 258 -12.36 8.54 9.53
CA ALA A 258 -12.44 9.52 8.44
C ALA A 258 -11.88 10.90 8.86
N VAL A 259 -12.15 11.34 10.08
CA VAL A 259 -11.57 12.58 10.65
C VAL A 259 -10.08 12.43 10.88
N LEU A 260 -9.61 11.26 11.38
CA LEU A 260 -8.18 10.96 11.49
C LEU A 260 -7.48 11.05 10.13
N ALA A 261 -8.09 10.45 9.10
CA ALA A 261 -7.58 10.52 7.73
C ALA A 261 -7.50 11.96 7.21
N LEU A 262 -8.61 12.70 7.33
CA LEU A 262 -8.70 14.08 6.84
C LEU A 262 -7.72 15.01 7.57
N ALA A 263 -7.64 14.92 8.90
CA ALA A 263 -6.71 15.71 9.70
C ALA A 263 -5.25 15.46 9.30
N ALA A 264 -4.89 14.20 9.08
CA ALA A 264 -3.55 13.85 8.65
C ALA A 264 -3.25 14.31 7.20
N LEU A 265 -4.18 14.15 6.26
CA LEU A 265 -4.01 14.60 4.87
C LEU A 265 -3.89 16.13 4.76
N VAL A 266 -4.73 16.87 5.50
CA VAL A 266 -4.66 18.35 5.56
C VAL A 266 -3.37 18.78 6.27
N GLY A 267 -2.97 18.08 7.32
CA GLY A 267 -1.69 18.28 8.01
C GLY A 267 -0.50 18.09 7.06
N ALA A 268 -0.47 17.00 6.31
CA ALA A 268 0.55 16.72 5.31
C ALA A 268 0.66 17.84 4.25
N TRP A 269 -0.48 18.24 3.70
CA TRP A 269 -0.54 19.36 2.76
C TRP A 269 0.01 20.66 3.35
N ARG A 270 -0.33 20.95 4.60
CA ARG A 270 0.12 22.15 5.30
C ARG A 270 1.62 22.14 5.58
N LEU A 271 2.15 21.00 6.04
CA LEU A 271 3.59 20.82 6.28
C LEU A 271 4.39 20.98 4.99
N ARG A 272 3.93 20.36 3.90
CA ARG A 272 4.57 20.52 2.60
C ARG A 272 4.68 21.99 2.19
N ARG A 273 3.57 22.74 2.24
CA ARG A 273 3.57 24.17 1.89
C ARG A 273 4.45 25.02 2.82
N ALA A 274 4.53 24.66 4.10
CA ALA A 274 5.43 25.31 5.04
C ALA A 274 6.90 25.03 4.67
N GLY A 275 7.26 23.77 4.39
CA GLY A 275 8.58 23.37 3.98
C GLY A 275 9.02 23.99 2.64
N GLU A 276 8.12 24.19 1.69
CA GLU A 276 8.40 24.90 0.43
C GLU A 276 8.73 26.38 0.67
N ARG A 277 8.01 27.05 1.57
CA ARG A 277 8.28 28.44 1.96
C ARG A 277 9.60 28.60 2.69
N GLU A 278 9.91 27.71 3.63
CA GLU A 278 11.17 27.74 4.38
C GLU A 278 12.38 27.48 3.47
N ARG A 279 12.29 26.56 2.52
CA ARG A 279 13.32 26.34 1.50
C ARG A 279 13.54 27.58 0.63
N ALA A 280 12.47 28.22 0.21
CA ALA A 280 12.55 29.45 -0.58
C ALA A 280 13.21 30.61 0.20
N LEU A 281 13.13 30.61 1.53
CA LEU A 281 13.77 31.61 2.40
C LEU A 281 15.18 31.20 2.86
N GLY A 282 15.72 30.05 2.42
CA GLY A 282 17.04 29.57 2.82
C GLY A 282 17.17 29.15 4.29
N ILE A 283 16.04 28.97 4.99
CA ILE A 283 15.98 28.53 6.39
C ILE A 283 16.07 27.00 6.40
N GLY A 284 17.06 26.44 7.13
CA GLY A 284 17.24 24.98 7.23
C GLY A 284 15.97 24.26 7.67
N THR A 285 15.46 23.40 6.81
CA THR A 285 14.22 22.65 7.05
C THR A 285 14.53 21.40 7.85
N LEU A 286 14.18 21.38 9.10
CA LEU A 286 14.24 20.18 9.95
C LEU A 286 13.12 19.22 9.56
N GLY A 287 13.35 18.38 8.52
CA GLY A 287 12.50 17.22 8.29
C GLY A 287 11.01 17.47 8.00
N LEU A 288 10.59 18.69 7.68
CA LEU A 288 9.16 18.98 7.40
C LEU A 288 8.65 18.22 6.17
N ALA A 289 9.53 17.97 5.21
CA ALA A 289 9.18 17.18 4.02
C ALA A 289 8.94 15.72 4.40
N GLU A 290 9.85 15.12 5.17
CA GLU A 290 9.74 13.75 5.65
C GLU A 290 8.50 13.56 6.54
N LEU A 291 8.25 14.50 7.45
CA LEU A 291 7.04 14.49 8.29
C LEU A 291 5.77 14.65 7.45
N SER A 292 5.80 15.45 6.39
CA SER A 292 4.69 15.55 5.44
C SER A 292 4.41 14.22 4.74
N HIS A 293 5.45 13.48 4.33
CA HIS A 293 5.30 12.17 3.71
C HIS A 293 4.73 11.14 4.69
N LEU A 294 5.25 11.10 5.93
CA LEU A 294 4.73 10.20 6.96
C LEU A 294 3.26 10.48 7.28
N LEU A 295 2.91 11.76 7.39
CA LEU A 295 1.53 12.16 7.67
C LEU A 295 0.59 11.88 6.50
N LEU A 296 1.09 12.00 5.26
CA LEU A 296 0.36 11.61 4.05
C LEU A 296 0.06 10.11 4.05
N LEU A 297 1.06 9.27 4.33
CA LEU A 297 0.89 7.82 4.43
C LEU A 297 -0.04 7.42 5.58
N TRP A 298 0.09 8.08 6.74
CA TRP A 298 -0.79 7.88 7.89
C TRP A 298 -2.25 8.20 7.55
N GLY A 299 -2.50 9.34 6.90
CA GLY A 299 -3.84 9.73 6.46
C GLY A 299 -4.42 8.81 5.40
N ALA A 300 -3.60 8.40 4.42
CA ALA A 300 -4.02 7.44 3.39
C ALA A 300 -4.34 6.06 3.98
N GLY A 301 -3.55 5.61 4.96
CA GLY A 301 -3.80 4.37 5.69
C GLY A 301 -5.13 4.40 6.45
N TRP A 302 -5.43 5.49 7.18
CA TRP A 302 -6.72 5.68 7.85
C TRP A 302 -7.89 5.72 6.89
N TRP A 303 -7.73 6.39 5.74
CA TRP A 303 -8.76 6.40 4.70
C TRP A 303 -9.01 5.01 4.12
N ALA A 304 -7.95 4.27 3.79
CA ALA A 304 -8.06 2.91 3.28
C ALA A 304 -8.74 1.96 4.31
N LEU A 305 -8.36 2.07 5.60
CA LEU A 305 -9.00 1.33 6.69
C LEU A 305 -10.48 1.67 6.83
N THR A 306 -10.84 2.97 6.75
CA THR A 306 -12.23 3.43 6.78
C THR A 306 -13.05 2.81 5.66
N ALA A 307 -12.53 2.89 4.42
CA ALA A 307 -13.18 2.35 3.24
C ALA A 307 -13.35 0.82 3.32
N LEU A 308 -12.32 0.11 3.79
CA LEU A 308 -12.36 -1.34 3.97
C LEU A 308 -13.38 -1.75 5.04
N CYS A 309 -13.34 -1.13 6.23
CA CYS A 309 -14.26 -1.43 7.32
C CYS A 309 -15.71 -1.16 6.93
N GLU A 310 -15.98 -0.07 6.24
CA GLU A 310 -17.32 0.30 5.79
C GLU A 310 -17.83 -0.68 4.75
N THR A 311 -17.00 -1.04 3.78
CA THR A 311 -17.35 -2.03 2.75
C THR A 311 -17.63 -3.40 3.36
N VAL A 312 -16.75 -3.88 4.26
CA VAL A 312 -16.94 -5.19 4.91
C VAL A 312 -18.22 -5.23 5.76
N ARG A 313 -18.63 -4.10 6.35
CA ARG A 313 -19.80 -4.01 7.21
C ARG A 313 -21.12 -3.98 6.47
N PHE A 314 -21.23 -3.17 5.43
CA PHE A 314 -22.51 -2.86 4.78
C PHE A 314 -22.68 -3.51 3.41
N VAL A 315 -21.61 -3.97 2.77
CA VAL A 315 -21.68 -4.58 1.45
C VAL A 315 -21.74 -6.10 1.57
N PRO A 316 -22.69 -6.77 0.90
CA PRO A 316 -22.74 -8.22 0.84
C PRO A 316 -21.43 -8.82 0.33
N TYR A 317 -21.09 -10.02 0.81
CA TYR A 317 -19.79 -10.65 0.56
C TYR A 317 -19.41 -10.71 -0.92
N GLY A 318 -20.34 -11.09 -1.80
CA GLY A 318 -20.10 -11.21 -3.25
C GLY A 318 -19.82 -9.88 -3.97
N LEU A 319 -20.25 -8.74 -3.38
CA LEU A 319 -20.09 -7.41 -3.97
C LEU A 319 -18.93 -6.60 -3.38
N ARG A 320 -18.26 -7.10 -2.32
CA ARG A 320 -17.25 -6.35 -1.57
C ARG A 320 -16.08 -5.92 -2.42
N GLU A 321 -15.57 -6.80 -3.26
CA GLU A 321 -14.45 -6.50 -4.14
C GLU A 321 -14.77 -5.37 -5.12
N HIS A 322 -15.96 -5.45 -5.78
CA HIS A 322 -16.39 -4.44 -6.73
C HIS A 322 -16.58 -3.07 -6.06
N ALA A 323 -17.14 -3.05 -4.86
CA ALA A 323 -17.27 -1.83 -4.06
C ALA A 323 -15.90 -1.25 -3.70
N LEU A 324 -14.94 -2.08 -3.27
CA LEU A 324 -13.57 -1.64 -2.97
C LEU A 324 -12.86 -1.08 -4.21
N LEU A 325 -13.01 -1.73 -5.38
CA LEU A 325 -12.45 -1.26 -6.64
C LEU A 325 -13.03 0.12 -7.04
N LEU A 326 -14.35 0.30 -6.89
CA LEU A 326 -15.02 1.56 -7.20
C LEU A 326 -14.59 2.68 -6.24
N VAL A 327 -14.52 2.40 -4.93
CA VAL A 327 -14.05 3.36 -3.93
C VAL A 327 -12.58 3.73 -4.16
N ALA A 328 -11.73 2.75 -4.48
CA ALA A 328 -10.32 2.99 -4.80
C ALA A 328 -10.18 3.85 -6.07
N ALA A 329 -10.94 3.55 -7.13
CA ALA A 329 -10.93 4.33 -8.36
C ALA A 329 -11.40 5.78 -8.13
N ALA A 330 -12.49 5.98 -7.39
CA ALA A 330 -13.00 7.31 -7.02
C ALA A 330 -12.00 8.10 -6.16
N THR A 331 -11.35 7.43 -5.20
CA THR A 331 -10.30 8.02 -4.37
C THR A 331 -9.13 8.49 -5.21
N VAL A 332 -8.60 7.61 -6.07
CA VAL A 332 -7.46 7.95 -6.94
C VAL A 332 -7.84 9.03 -7.95
N ALA A 333 -9.04 9.03 -8.51
CA ALA A 333 -9.51 10.12 -9.36
C ALA A 333 -9.52 11.46 -8.63
N SER A 334 -10.00 11.51 -7.40
CA SER A 334 -10.01 12.72 -6.55
C SER A 334 -8.59 13.17 -6.20
N TRP A 335 -7.73 12.23 -5.81
CA TRP A 335 -6.33 12.52 -5.47
C TRP A 335 -5.51 12.96 -6.69
N MET A 336 -5.78 12.40 -7.86
CA MET A 336 -5.19 12.83 -9.13
C MET A 336 -5.51 14.32 -9.41
N LEU A 337 -6.77 14.73 -9.27
CA LEU A 337 -7.17 16.12 -9.45
C LEU A 337 -6.45 17.04 -8.45
N LEU A 338 -6.36 16.63 -7.19
CA LEU A 338 -5.65 17.38 -6.16
C LEU A 338 -4.14 17.44 -6.43
N ALA A 339 -3.54 16.31 -6.82
CA ALA A 339 -2.12 16.25 -7.14
C ALA A 339 -1.74 17.14 -8.32
N LEU A 340 -2.59 17.21 -9.34
CA LEU A 340 -2.40 18.11 -10.49
C LEU A 340 -2.55 19.59 -10.10
N ARG A 341 -3.59 19.91 -9.34
CA ARG A 341 -3.85 21.29 -8.88
C ARG A 341 -2.72 21.83 -8.01
N GLU A 342 -2.27 21.01 -7.06
CA GLU A 342 -1.26 21.37 -6.08
C GLU A 342 0.17 21.05 -6.54
N ARG A 343 0.36 20.43 -7.70
CA ARG A 343 1.65 19.87 -8.18
C ARG A 343 2.32 19.00 -7.12
N TRP A 344 1.53 18.12 -6.48
CA TRP A 344 1.95 17.32 -5.33
C TRP A 344 2.47 15.95 -5.78
N ARG A 345 3.81 15.83 -5.85
CA ARG A 345 4.49 14.61 -6.34
C ARG A 345 4.21 13.37 -5.50
N GLU A 346 4.23 13.50 -4.20
CA GLU A 346 4.05 12.39 -3.26
C GLU A 346 2.61 11.84 -3.32
N LEU A 347 1.64 12.73 -3.46
CA LEU A 347 0.24 12.33 -3.68
C LEU A 347 0.06 11.67 -5.06
N ALA A 348 0.79 12.14 -6.09
CA ALA A 348 0.79 11.51 -7.40
C ALA A 348 1.39 10.09 -7.34
N LEU A 349 2.47 9.89 -6.57
CA LEU A 349 3.02 8.54 -6.31
C LEU A 349 2.02 7.63 -5.61
N LEU A 350 1.27 8.16 -4.64
CA LEU A 350 0.26 7.39 -3.92
C LEU A 350 -0.90 6.94 -4.83
N CYS A 351 -1.21 7.69 -5.89
CA CYS A 351 -2.19 7.28 -6.90
C CYS A 351 -1.79 5.98 -7.63
N LEU A 352 -0.49 5.64 -7.68
CA LEU A 352 -0.02 4.39 -8.26
C LEU A 352 -0.37 3.15 -7.41
N ALA A 353 -0.78 3.34 -6.15
CA ALA A 353 -1.23 2.26 -5.28
C ALA A 353 -2.56 1.61 -5.76
N LEU A 354 -3.24 2.19 -6.76
CA LEU A 354 -4.48 1.65 -7.32
C LEU A 354 -4.32 0.20 -7.80
N VAL A 355 -3.23 -0.11 -8.51
CA VAL A 355 -2.97 -1.47 -9.03
C VAL A 355 -2.68 -2.47 -7.90
N PRO A 356 -1.78 -2.22 -6.94
CA PRO A 356 -1.63 -3.08 -5.77
C PRO A 356 -2.92 -3.31 -4.98
N VAL A 357 -3.74 -2.27 -4.78
CA VAL A 357 -5.04 -2.40 -4.11
C VAL A 357 -5.99 -3.29 -4.91
N ALA A 358 -6.04 -3.14 -6.23
CA ALA A 358 -6.84 -3.99 -7.11
C ALA A 358 -6.37 -5.44 -7.08
N LEU A 359 -5.06 -5.70 -7.05
CA LEU A 359 -4.51 -7.04 -6.90
C LEU A 359 -4.88 -7.68 -5.56
N LEU A 360 -4.86 -6.92 -4.47
CA LEU A 360 -5.30 -7.40 -3.16
C LEU A 360 -6.82 -7.70 -3.14
N ALA A 361 -7.64 -6.85 -3.75
CA ALA A 361 -9.06 -7.09 -3.90
C ALA A 361 -9.33 -8.36 -4.70
N LEU A 362 -8.67 -8.53 -5.83
CA LEU A 362 -8.74 -9.73 -6.67
C LEU A 362 -8.31 -10.99 -5.89
N ALA A 363 -7.21 -10.91 -5.14
CA ALA A 363 -6.72 -12.02 -4.33
C ALA A 363 -7.69 -12.40 -3.20
N SER A 364 -8.34 -11.40 -2.57
CA SER A 364 -9.32 -11.63 -1.50
C SER A 364 -10.63 -12.27 -1.99
N ALA A 365 -10.97 -12.02 -3.26
CA ALA A 365 -12.17 -12.54 -3.90
C ALA A 365 -11.94 -13.88 -4.63
N TRP A 366 -10.68 -14.32 -4.70
CA TRP A 366 -10.31 -15.52 -5.44
C TRP A 366 -11.08 -16.76 -4.99
N ARG A 367 -11.77 -17.39 -5.96
CA ARG A 367 -12.47 -18.66 -5.83
C ARG A 367 -12.35 -19.44 -7.13
N PHE A 368 -12.62 -20.73 -7.07
CA PHE A 368 -12.51 -21.59 -8.26
C PHE A 368 -13.44 -21.15 -9.40
N ASP A 369 -14.62 -20.67 -9.07
CA ASP A 369 -15.69 -20.19 -9.97
C ASP A 369 -15.72 -18.65 -10.11
N TYR A 370 -14.64 -17.97 -9.74
CA TYR A 370 -14.59 -16.51 -9.77
C TYR A 370 -14.69 -15.94 -11.20
N GLN A 371 -15.67 -15.05 -11.39
CA GLN A 371 -15.89 -14.28 -12.61
C GLN A 371 -15.63 -12.78 -12.38
N PRO A 372 -14.57 -12.19 -12.96
CA PRO A 372 -14.27 -10.78 -12.78
C PRO A 372 -15.36 -9.81 -13.21
N PHE A 373 -16.02 -10.07 -14.35
CA PHE A 373 -17.08 -9.21 -14.88
C PHE A 373 -18.49 -9.58 -14.41
N GLY A 374 -18.59 -10.57 -13.51
CA GLY A 374 -19.86 -10.91 -12.86
C GLY A 374 -20.44 -9.75 -12.06
N GLU A 375 -21.74 -9.75 -11.84
CA GLU A 375 -22.49 -8.76 -11.06
C GLU A 375 -22.16 -7.29 -11.46
N PHE A 376 -21.44 -6.52 -10.61
CA PHE A 376 -21.00 -5.16 -10.92
C PHE A 376 -19.57 -5.07 -11.44
N GLY A 377 -18.88 -6.20 -11.65
CA GLY A 377 -17.51 -6.24 -12.14
C GLY A 377 -17.34 -5.64 -13.54
N TRP A 378 -18.38 -5.79 -14.40
CA TRP A 378 -18.44 -5.17 -15.72
C TRP A 378 -18.33 -3.64 -15.70
N LEU A 379 -18.67 -3.01 -14.57
CA LEU A 379 -18.51 -1.57 -14.35
C LEU A 379 -17.23 -1.25 -13.59
N ALA A 380 -16.92 -2.01 -12.52
CA ALA A 380 -15.83 -1.72 -11.60
C ALA A 380 -14.45 -1.83 -12.28
N TRP A 381 -14.19 -2.90 -13.02
CA TRP A 381 -12.92 -3.12 -13.69
C TRP A 381 -12.64 -2.11 -14.81
N PRO A 382 -13.56 -1.83 -15.76
CA PRO A 382 -13.31 -0.80 -16.77
C PRO A 382 -13.09 0.58 -16.16
N LEU A 383 -13.84 0.97 -15.14
CA LEU A 383 -13.67 2.26 -14.45
C LEU A 383 -12.32 2.35 -13.75
N LEU A 384 -11.87 1.26 -13.12
CA LEU A 384 -10.55 1.18 -12.50
C LEU A 384 -9.44 1.35 -13.54
N PHE A 385 -9.50 0.60 -14.66
CA PHE A 385 -8.50 0.71 -15.71
C PHE A 385 -8.52 2.09 -16.39
N ALA A 386 -9.70 2.66 -16.62
CA ALA A 386 -9.82 4.02 -17.15
C ALA A 386 -9.16 5.05 -16.20
N THR A 387 -9.43 4.93 -14.89
CA THR A 387 -8.81 5.79 -13.86
C THR A 387 -7.31 5.58 -13.80
N HIS A 388 -6.83 4.34 -13.86
CA HIS A 388 -5.41 4.02 -13.88
C HIS A 388 -4.70 4.64 -15.09
N LEU A 389 -5.18 4.39 -16.29
CA LEU A 389 -4.59 4.92 -17.52
C LEU A 389 -4.67 6.45 -17.57
N LEU A 390 -5.78 7.04 -17.14
CA LEU A 390 -5.92 8.49 -17.04
C LEU A 390 -4.93 9.09 -16.03
N SER A 391 -4.73 8.44 -14.88
CA SER A 391 -3.77 8.87 -13.88
C SER A 391 -2.33 8.79 -14.41
N LEU A 392 -1.94 7.70 -15.08
CA LEU A 392 -0.63 7.58 -15.70
C LEU A 392 -0.39 8.68 -16.74
N ARG A 393 -1.39 8.96 -17.57
CA ARG A 393 -1.30 10.00 -18.63
C ARG A 393 -1.19 11.41 -18.03
N ARG A 394 -2.01 11.73 -17.03
CA ARG A 394 -2.10 13.09 -16.47
C ARG A 394 -0.98 13.38 -15.46
N LEU A 395 -0.59 12.39 -14.67
CA LEU A 395 0.44 12.54 -13.63
C LEU A 395 1.86 12.28 -14.14
N ALA A 396 2.06 11.85 -15.40
CA ALA A 396 3.39 11.59 -15.96
C ALA A 396 4.43 12.70 -15.67
N PRO A 397 4.09 14.02 -15.77
CA PRO A 397 5.06 15.08 -15.47
C PRO A 397 5.48 15.18 -14.00
N LEU A 398 4.70 14.61 -13.08
CA LEU A 398 4.96 14.63 -11.63
C LEU A 398 5.66 13.36 -11.15
N LEU A 399 5.60 12.27 -11.92
CA LEU A 399 6.08 10.95 -11.52
C LEU A 399 7.52 10.72 -11.95
N PRO A 400 8.34 10.04 -11.13
CA PRO A 400 9.64 9.54 -11.56
C PRO A 400 9.49 8.51 -12.67
N ALA A 401 10.36 8.55 -13.68
CA ALA A 401 10.30 7.66 -14.84
C ALA A 401 10.28 6.16 -14.45
N LYS A 402 11.03 5.76 -13.43
CA LYS A 402 11.03 4.37 -12.93
C LYS A 402 9.65 3.95 -12.36
N ALA A 403 9.03 4.82 -11.55
CA ALA A 403 7.72 4.53 -10.96
C ALA A 403 6.64 4.46 -12.05
N LEU A 404 6.70 5.35 -13.03
CA LEU A 404 5.80 5.35 -14.18
C LEU A 404 5.95 4.07 -15.00
N SER A 405 7.19 3.65 -15.29
CA SER A 405 7.49 2.40 -16.01
C SER A 405 6.93 1.17 -15.28
N VAL A 406 7.17 1.06 -13.98
CA VAL A 406 6.64 -0.05 -13.14
C VAL A 406 5.11 -0.05 -13.14
N ALA A 407 4.47 1.12 -13.03
CA ALA A 407 3.02 1.22 -12.99
C ALA A 407 2.38 0.81 -14.35
N HIS A 408 3.01 1.13 -15.48
CA HIS A 408 2.59 0.65 -16.80
C HIS A 408 2.66 -0.88 -16.90
N VAL A 409 3.75 -1.48 -16.44
CA VAL A 409 3.95 -2.94 -16.46
C VAL A 409 2.94 -3.66 -15.57
N LEU A 410 2.79 -3.21 -14.31
CA LEU A 410 1.86 -3.83 -13.36
C LEU A 410 0.40 -3.67 -13.80
N GLY A 411 0.02 -2.49 -14.33
CA GLY A 411 -1.31 -2.26 -14.88
C GLY A 411 -1.61 -3.15 -16.09
N CYS A 412 -0.60 -3.39 -16.95
CA CYS A 412 -0.71 -4.32 -18.07
C CYS A 412 -0.94 -5.75 -17.58
N TRP A 413 -0.15 -6.24 -16.62
CA TRP A 413 -0.33 -7.59 -16.07
C TRP A 413 -1.67 -7.76 -15.36
N LEU A 414 -2.13 -6.75 -14.62
CA LEU A 414 -3.47 -6.79 -14.01
C LEU A 414 -4.56 -6.90 -15.07
N LEU A 415 -4.48 -6.09 -16.13
CA LEU A 415 -5.46 -6.14 -17.23
C LEU A 415 -5.48 -7.52 -17.90
N LEU A 416 -4.31 -8.05 -18.25
CA LEU A 416 -4.20 -9.38 -18.85
C LEU A 416 -4.72 -10.47 -17.91
N GLY A 417 -4.43 -10.37 -16.61
CA GLY A 417 -4.91 -11.31 -15.60
C GLY A 417 -6.43 -11.30 -15.48
N VAL A 418 -7.05 -10.12 -15.40
CA VAL A 418 -8.52 -9.97 -15.30
C VAL A 418 -9.20 -10.52 -16.56
N LEU A 419 -8.70 -10.19 -17.75
CA LEU A 419 -9.25 -10.70 -19.01
C LEU A 419 -9.06 -12.21 -19.17
N ALA A 420 -7.89 -12.75 -18.76
CA ALA A 420 -7.64 -14.19 -18.80
C ALA A 420 -8.55 -14.95 -17.81
N LEU A 421 -8.79 -14.40 -16.63
CA LEU A 421 -9.73 -14.98 -15.65
C LEU A 421 -11.17 -14.99 -16.17
N GLU A 422 -11.60 -13.91 -16.81
CA GLU A 422 -12.94 -13.86 -17.43
C GLU A 422 -13.06 -14.91 -18.53
N LEU A 423 -12.09 -14.99 -19.44
CA LEU A 423 -12.11 -15.96 -20.52
C LEU A 423 -12.04 -17.41 -19.98
N ARG A 424 -11.25 -17.66 -18.95
CA ARG A 424 -11.20 -18.94 -18.25
C ARG A 424 -12.57 -19.31 -17.68
N TYR A 425 -13.27 -18.36 -17.05
CA TYR A 425 -14.62 -18.59 -16.53
C TYR A 425 -15.59 -18.96 -17.66
N LEU A 426 -15.61 -18.17 -18.75
CA LEU A 426 -16.47 -18.45 -19.90
C LEU A 426 -16.20 -19.83 -20.51
N PHE A 427 -14.94 -20.22 -20.61
CA PHE A 427 -14.59 -21.54 -21.13
C PHE A 427 -14.89 -22.67 -20.12
N ALA A 428 -14.86 -22.39 -18.83
CA ALA A 428 -15.29 -23.36 -17.82
C ALA A 428 -16.79 -23.70 -17.90
N LEU A 429 -17.61 -22.78 -18.42
CA LEU A 429 -19.03 -23.03 -18.67
C LEU A 429 -19.25 -24.02 -19.84
N LEU A 430 -18.28 -24.15 -20.76
CA LEU A 430 -18.34 -25.06 -21.88
C LEU A 430 -17.89 -26.48 -21.51
N ALA A 431 -17.31 -26.67 -20.33
CA ALA A 431 -16.67 -27.92 -19.96
C ALA A 431 -16.99 -28.32 -18.52
N GLU A 432 -17.68 -29.44 -18.35
CA GLU A 432 -17.91 -30.03 -17.02
C GLU A 432 -16.62 -30.55 -16.37
N GLN A 433 -15.69 -31.09 -17.18
CA GLN A 433 -14.39 -31.58 -16.73
C GLN A 433 -13.23 -30.69 -17.21
N TYR A 434 -12.04 -30.89 -16.68
CA TYR A 434 -10.85 -30.16 -17.10
C TYR A 434 -10.35 -30.66 -18.46
N ASN A 435 -10.81 -30.04 -19.53
CA ASN A 435 -10.54 -30.37 -20.91
C ASN A 435 -9.81 -29.22 -21.66
N ALA A 436 -9.70 -29.32 -22.99
CA ALA A 436 -9.04 -28.36 -23.85
C ALA A 436 -9.55 -26.91 -23.66
N TRP A 437 -10.84 -26.69 -23.42
CA TRP A 437 -11.40 -25.35 -23.21
C TRP A 437 -10.84 -24.67 -21.96
N ARG A 438 -10.69 -25.41 -20.87
CA ARG A 438 -10.11 -24.87 -19.63
C ARG A 438 -8.63 -24.54 -19.81
N TRP A 439 -7.88 -25.32 -20.59
CA TRP A 439 -6.51 -24.97 -20.96
C TRP A 439 -6.46 -23.67 -21.77
N LEU A 440 -7.30 -23.54 -22.81
CA LEU A 440 -7.32 -22.38 -23.69
C LEU A 440 -7.67 -21.06 -22.97
N GLY A 441 -8.51 -21.11 -21.96
CA GLY A 441 -8.87 -19.94 -21.17
C GLY A 441 -7.68 -19.14 -20.61
N TRP A 442 -6.56 -19.81 -20.36
CA TRP A 442 -5.34 -19.17 -19.87
C TRP A 442 -4.42 -18.62 -20.95
N ALA A 443 -4.50 -19.15 -22.17
CA ALA A 443 -3.52 -18.88 -23.21
C ALA A 443 -3.93 -17.83 -24.23
N LEU A 444 -5.23 -17.72 -24.57
CA LEU A 444 -5.68 -16.89 -25.68
C LEU A 444 -5.46 -15.38 -25.45
N VAL A 445 -5.77 -14.88 -24.24
CA VAL A 445 -5.58 -13.44 -23.94
C VAL A 445 -4.09 -13.06 -23.94
N PRO A 446 -3.19 -13.78 -23.26
CA PRO A 446 -1.75 -13.50 -23.37
C PRO A 446 -1.21 -13.64 -24.80
N SER A 447 -1.69 -14.62 -25.60
CA SER A 447 -1.27 -14.77 -27.00
C SER A 447 -1.71 -13.58 -27.85
N ALA A 448 -2.96 -13.14 -27.71
CA ALA A 448 -3.48 -11.95 -28.40
C ALA A 448 -2.67 -10.69 -28.03
N TYR A 449 -2.29 -10.55 -26.76
CA TYR A 449 -1.42 -9.47 -26.31
C TYR A 449 -0.04 -9.51 -27.00
N LEU A 450 0.63 -10.67 -27.03
CA LEU A 450 1.93 -10.81 -27.70
C LEU A 450 1.84 -10.47 -29.19
N LEU A 451 0.78 -10.91 -29.88
CA LEU A 451 0.54 -10.57 -31.28
C LEU A 451 0.28 -9.07 -31.47
N LEU A 452 -0.49 -8.45 -30.58
CA LEU A 452 -0.76 -7.01 -30.59
C LEU A 452 0.54 -6.21 -30.49
N VAL A 453 1.39 -6.51 -29.50
CA VAL A 453 2.64 -5.76 -29.29
C VAL A 453 3.71 -6.07 -30.35
N ALA A 454 3.63 -7.23 -31.02
CA ALA A 454 4.47 -7.57 -32.16
C ALA A 454 4.04 -6.81 -33.44
N GLY A 455 2.78 -6.37 -33.56
CA GLY A 455 2.15 -5.86 -34.78
C GLY A 455 2.61 -4.49 -35.28
N GLY A 456 3.53 -3.77 -34.62
CA GLY A 456 4.20 -2.63 -35.22
C GLY A 456 3.86 -1.23 -34.74
N ARG A 457 4.07 -0.20 -35.59
CA ARG A 457 4.21 1.21 -35.24
C ARG A 457 2.89 2.00 -35.08
N SER A 458 1.74 1.45 -35.45
CA SER A 458 0.43 2.13 -35.46
C SER A 458 -0.38 1.98 -34.15
N LEU A 459 0.23 1.53 -33.08
CA LEU A 459 -0.48 1.29 -31.82
C LEU A 459 -0.82 2.62 -31.13
N PRO A 460 -2.02 2.73 -30.50
CA PRO A 460 -2.40 3.91 -29.74
C PRO A 460 -1.59 4.05 -28.45
N TRP A 461 -1.69 5.22 -27.83
CA TRP A 461 -1.23 5.37 -26.44
C TRP A 461 -1.94 4.33 -25.54
N PRO A 462 -1.24 3.71 -24.58
CA PRO A 462 0.14 3.92 -24.12
C PRO A 462 1.22 3.10 -24.86
N LEU A 463 0.84 2.11 -25.65
CA LEU A 463 1.78 1.15 -26.28
C LEU A 463 2.81 1.81 -27.19
N ARG A 464 2.41 2.92 -27.86
CA ARG A 464 3.31 3.67 -28.75
C ARG A 464 4.41 4.39 -28.00
N ASP A 465 4.05 5.04 -26.87
CA ASP A 465 4.95 5.95 -26.17
C ASP A 465 5.85 5.21 -25.15
N PHE A 466 5.44 3.99 -24.75
CA PHE A 466 6.16 3.13 -23.79
C PHE A 466 6.51 1.75 -24.38
N PRO A 467 7.22 1.69 -25.53
CA PRO A 467 7.48 0.43 -26.24
C PRO A 467 8.34 -0.53 -25.40
N ARG A 468 9.28 -0.03 -24.60
CA ARG A 468 10.12 -0.85 -23.73
C ARG A 468 9.29 -1.55 -22.64
N GLU A 469 8.36 -0.83 -22.02
CA GLU A 469 7.51 -1.32 -20.95
C GLU A 469 6.57 -2.42 -21.47
N TYR A 470 5.90 -2.19 -22.58
CA TYR A 470 4.89 -3.11 -23.10
C TYR A 470 5.48 -4.23 -23.97
N ARG A 471 6.46 -3.94 -24.85
CA ARG A 471 7.00 -4.96 -25.76
C ARG A 471 8.04 -5.86 -25.10
N LEU A 472 8.77 -5.36 -24.10
CA LEU A 472 9.84 -6.10 -23.46
C LEU A 472 9.49 -6.44 -21.99
N LEU A 473 9.37 -5.43 -21.12
CA LEU A 473 9.25 -5.66 -19.66
C LEU A 473 7.96 -6.39 -19.28
N ALA A 474 6.83 -6.03 -19.87
CA ALA A 474 5.57 -6.71 -19.61
C ALA A 474 5.46 -8.02 -20.41
N ALA A 475 5.89 -8.03 -21.69
CA ALA A 475 5.70 -9.16 -22.58
C ALA A 475 6.65 -10.34 -22.30
N ALA A 476 7.88 -10.11 -21.85
CA ALA A 476 8.84 -11.20 -21.65
C ALA A 476 8.40 -12.22 -20.58
N PRO A 477 7.94 -11.81 -19.37
CA PRO A 477 7.38 -12.75 -18.40
C PRO A 477 6.13 -13.47 -18.92
N VAL A 478 5.26 -12.77 -19.64
CA VAL A 478 4.07 -13.36 -20.27
C VAL A 478 4.45 -14.42 -21.31
N ALA A 479 5.48 -14.16 -22.12
CA ALA A 479 5.99 -15.10 -23.10
C ALA A 479 6.59 -16.35 -22.43
N LEU A 480 7.31 -16.19 -21.31
CA LEU A 480 7.82 -17.32 -20.53
C LEU A 480 6.70 -18.17 -19.93
N LEU A 481 5.67 -17.53 -19.38
CA LEU A 481 4.49 -18.24 -18.87
C LEU A 481 3.75 -18.99 -19.99
N LEU A 482 3.58 -18.36 -21.15
CA LEU A 482 2.98 -19.01 -22.32
C LEU A 482 3.81 -20.18 -22.85
N LEU A 483 5.13 -20.09 -22.83
CA LEU A 483 6.00 -21.20 -23.21
C LEU A 483 5.85 -22.36 -22.21
N GLY A 484 5.83 -22.08 -20.93
CA GLY A 484 5.53 -23.07 -19.88
C GLY A 484 4.14 -23.68 -20.05
N TRP A 485 3.13 -22.86 -20.32
CA TRP A 485 1.78 -23.33 -20.63
C TRP A 485 1.75 -24.22 -21.86
N PHE A 486 2.44 -23.84 -22.96
CA PHE A 486 2.53 -24.66 -24.18
C PHE A 486 3.01 -26.09 -23.89
N TRP A 487 4.13 -26.19 -23.16
CA TRP A 487 4.69 -27.50 -22.84
C TRP A 487 3.80 -28.28 -21.87
N SER A 488 3.23 -27.64 -20.87
CA SER A 488 2.34 -28.29 -19.91
C SER A 488 1.05 -28.77 -20.57
N ALA A 489 0.37 -27.92 -21.35
CA ALA A 489 -0.86 -28.28 -22.04
C ALA A 489 -0.62 -29.38 -23.10
N ASN A 490 0.50 -29.29 -23.83
CA ASN A 490 0.83 -30.30 -24.84
C ASN A 490 1.09 -31.67 -24.21
N LEU A 491 1.81 -31.73 -23.07
CA LEU A 491 2.17 -32.99 -22.41
C LEU A 491 1.03 -33.60 -21.57
N LEU A 492 0.24 -32.77 -20.92
CA LEU A 492 -0.72 -33.23 -19.90
C LEU A 492 -2.17 -33.35 -20.41
N SER A 493 -2.52 -32.67 -21.50
CA SER A 493 -3.88 -32.71 -22.02
C SER A 493 -4.05 -33.78 -23.10
N ASP A 494 -5.06 -34.61 -22.95
CA ASP A 494 -5.52 -35.58 -23.95
C ASP A 494 -6.19 -34.95 -25.17
N GLY A 495 -6.53 -33.65 -25.10
CA GLY A 495 -7.17 -32.92 -26.18
C GLY A 495 -8.69 -33.05 -26.25
N ALA A 496 -9.34 -33.68 -25.28
CA ALA A 496 -10.81 -33.74 -25.24
C ALA A 496 -11.40 -32.32 -25.26
N ALA A 497 -12.34 -32.05 -26.19
CA ALA A 497 -12.93 -30.72 -26.42
C ALA A 497 -14.45 -30.80 -26.62
N GLU A 498 -15.11 -31.64 -25.84
CA GLU A 498 -16.58 -31.77 -25.89
C GLU A 498 -17.28 -30.41 -25.86
N PRO A 499 -18.34 -30.17 -26.65
CA PRO A 499 -19.06 -31.10 -27.52
C PRO A 499 -18.46 -31.35 -28.91
N LEU A 500 -17.26 -30.82 -29.24
CA LEU A 500 -16.64 -31.03 -30.53
C LEU A 500 -15.93 -32.38 -30.62
N PRO A 501 -16.08 -33.11 -31.76
CA PRO A 501 -15.32 -34.33 -31.99
C PRO A 501 -13.85 -34.04 -32.15
N TYR A 502 -12.98 -34.98 -31.76
CA TYR A 502 -11.54 -34.84 -31.95
C TYR A 502 -11.18 -34.97 -33.45
N LEU A 503 -10.55 -33.95 -33.98
CA LEU A 503 -9.96 -33.92 -35.33
C LEU A 503 -8.48 -33.63 -35.21
N PRO A 504 -7.57 -34.51 -35.67
CA PRO A 504 -6.14 -34.27 -35.57
C PRO A 504 -5.73 -32.96 -36.23
N LEU A 505 -4.89 -32.16 -35.53
CA LEU A 505 -4.40 -30.82 -35.91
C LEU A 505 -5.48 -29.73 -36.02
N ALA A 506 -6.75 -30.06 -36.07
CA ALA A 506 -7.88 -29.13 -36.08
C ALA A 506 -8.61 -29.08 -34.72
N ASN A 507 -8.17 -29.81 -33.75
CA ASN A 507 -8.70 -29.79 -32.39
C ASN A 507 -8.46 -28.43 -31.72
N PRO A 508 -9.39 -27.90 -30.92
CA PRO A 508 -9.21 -26.63 -30.20
C PRO A 508 -7.89 -26.51 -29.43
N LEU A 509 -7.45 -27.56 -28.74
CA LEU A 509 -6.17 -27.55 -28.04
C LEU A 509 -4.99 -27.34 -28.99
N GLU A 510 -4.93 -28.10 -30.09
CA GLU A 510 -3.82 -28.05 -31.03
C GLU A 510 -3.78 -26.74 -31.81
N LEU A 511 -4.95 -26.21 -32.18
CA LEU A 511 -5.05 -24.84 -32.72
C LEU A 511 -4.57 -23.79 -31.72
N GLY A 512 -4.93 -23.92 -30.45
CA GLY A 512 -4.45 -23.06 -29.37
C GLY A 512 -2.93 -23.12 -29.20
N LEU A 513 -2.35 -24.34 -29.21
CA LEU A 513 -0.90 -24.53 -29.16
C LEU A 513 -0.19 -23.89 -30.35
N LEU A 514 -0.75 -24.01 -31.56
CA LEU A 514 -0.22 -23.34 -32.76
C LEU A 514 -0.30 -21.80 -32.66
N ILE A 515 -1.42 -21.26 -32.16
CA ILE A 515 -1.58 -19.82 -31.92
C ILE A 515 -0.53 -19.32 -30.92
N VAL A 516 -0.33 -20.04 -29.81
CA VAL A 516 0.69 -19.71 -28.80
C VAL A 516 2.07 -19.72 -29.41
N LEU A 517 2.43 -20.77 -30.15
CA LEU A 517 3.75 -20.90 -30.77
C LEU A 517 3.97 -19.79 -31.80
N PHE A 518 2.96 -19.46 -32.61
CA PHE A 518 3.00 -18.36 -33.55
C PHE A 518 3.15 -17.01 -32.85
N ALA A 519 2.40 -16.77 -31.78
CA ALA A 519 2.49 -15.54 -31.00
C ALA A 519 3.89 -15.36 -30.37
N LEU A 520 4.45 -16.44 -29.77
CA LEU A 520 5.80 -16.45 -29.21
C LEU A 520 6.86 -16.16 -30.29
N TYR A 521 6.74 -16.79 -31.44
CA TYR A 521 7.66 -16.60 -32.56
C TYR A 521 7.59 -15.16 -33.08
N ARG A 522 6.41 -14.64 -33.39
CA ARG A 522 6.19 -13.26 -33.87
C ARG A 522 6.66 -12.20 -32.89
N TRP A 523 6.36 -12.39 -31.58
CA TRP A 523 6.83 -11.48 -30.56
C TRP A 523 8.35 -11.49 -30.43
N SER A 524 8.96 -12.67 -30.40
CA SER A 524 10.42 -12.80 -30.29
C SER A 524 11.13 -12.20 -31.50
N ASP A 525 10.57 -12.36 -32.70
CA ASP A 525 11.09 -11.78 -33.94
C ASP A 525 11.02 -10.24 -33.91
N ALA A 526 9.87 -9.66 -33.51
CA ALA A 526 9.66 -8.23 -33.50
C ALA A 526 10.37 -7.50 -32.33
N SER A 527 10.48 -8.14 -31.17
CA SER A 527 10.91 -7.46 -29.94
C SER A 527 12.34 -7.80 -29.51
N LEU A 528 12.85 -9.00 -29.86
CA LEU A 528 14.18 -9.42 -29.52
C LEU A 528 15.16 -9.34 -30.70
N ALA A 529 14.70 -8.91 -31.90
CA ALA A 529 15.55 -8.82 -33.08
C ALA A 529 16.83 -8.03 -32.81
N SER A 530 16.72 -6.86 -32.19
CA SER A 530 17.89 -6.01 -31.86
C SER A 530 18.87 -6.65 -30.87
N LEU A 531 18.40 -7.59 -30.05
CA LEU A 531 19.22 -8.32 -29.07
C LEU A 531 19.77 -9.63 -29.65
N VAL A 532 19.04 -10.22 -30.60
CA VAL A 532 19.31 -11.55 -31.18
C VAL A 532 20.03 -11.48 -32.52
N ASP A 533 19.73 -10.47 -33.38
CA ASP A 533 20.29 -10.41 -34.74
C ASP A 533 21.80 -10.14 -34.78
N GLY A 534 22.36 -9.56 -33.70
CA GLY A 534 23.81 -9.47 -33.51
C GLY A 534 24.48 -10.77 -33.06
N ASN A 535 23.71 -11.81 -32.66
CA ASN A 535 24.21 -13.04 -32.11
C ASN A 535 23.62 -14.27 -32.86
N ALA A 536 24.43 -14.87 -33.74
CA ALA A 536 24.04 -16.02 -34.53
C ALA A 536 23.55 -17.20 -33.67
N SER A 537 24.15 -17.44 -32.51
CA SER A 537 23.77 -18.49 -31.57
C SER A 537 22.38 -18.28 -30.99
N ALA A 538 22.03 -17.06 -30.64
CA ALA A 538 20.70 -16.74 -30.07
C ALA A 538 19.59 -16.91 -31.12
N ARG A 539 19.85 -16.54 -32.38
CA ARG A 539 18.94 -16.77 -33.50
C ARG A 539 18.74 -18.26 -33.77
N LEU A 540 19.80 -19.02 -33.74
CA LEU A 540 19.74 -20.47 -33.89
C LEU A 540 18.96 -21.11 -32.72
N GLY A 541 19.22 -20.71 -31.50
CA GLY A 541 18.50 -21.17 -30.31
C GLY A 541 16.99 -20.90 -30.37
N ARG A 542 16.57 -19.72 -30.83
CA ARG A 542 15.14 -19.37 -31.05
C ARG A 542 14.50 -20.30 -32.10
N GLN A 543 15.18 -20.52 -33.22
CA GLN A 543 14.68 -21.40 -34.28
C GLN A 543 14.63 -22.88 -33.82
N ALA A 544 15.62 -23.32 -33.08
CA ALA A 544 15.67 -24.65 -32.51
C ALA A 544 14.53 -24.86 -31.48
N LEU A 545 14.29 -23.92 -30.62
CA LEU A 545 13.18 -23.97 -29.65
C LEU A 545 11.82 -24.05 -30.36
N ALA A 546 11.59 -23.20 -31.35
CA ALA A 546 10.34 -23.18 -32.12
C ALA A 546 10.17 -24.52 -32.89
N GLY A 547 11.23 -25.04 -33.51
CA GLY A 547 11.23 -26.32 -34.21
C GLY A 547 10.98 -27.51 -33.28
N ALA A 548 11.64 -27.52 -32.11
CA ALA A 548 11.46 -28.57 -31.10
C ALA A 548 10.02 -28.55 -30.52
N SER A 549 9.46 -27.35 -30.29
CA SER A 549 8.07 -27.19 -29.83
C SER A 549 7.07 -27.69 -30.86
N LEU A 550 7.26 -27.35 -32.15
CA LEU A 550 6.41 -27.86 -33.24
C LEU A 550 6.52 -29.38 -33.37
N PHE A 551 7.72 -29.91 -33.30
CA PHE A 551 7.95 -31.36 -33.33
C PHE A 551 7.29 -32.09 -32.16
N ALA A 552 7.37 -31.54 -30.94
CA ALA A 552 6.69 -32.06 -29.77
C ALA A 552 5.16 -32.01 -29.93
N LEU A 553 4.60 -30.94 -30.52
CA LEU A 553 3.18 -30.86 -30.82
C LEU A 553 2.74 -31.96 -31.77
N LEU A 554 3.47 -32.15 -32.88
CA LEU A 554 3.16 -33.21 -33.88
C LEU A 554 3.28 -34.63 -33.28
N THR A 555 4.28 -34.87 -32.43
CA THR A 555 4.47 -36.12 -31.71
C THR A 555 3.28 -36.44 -30.82
N LEU A 556 2.82 -35.46 -30.01
CA LEU A 556 1.70 -35.68 -29.10
C LEU A 556 0.34 -35.64 -29.80
N ALA A 557 0.24 -35.00 -30.96
CA ALA A 557 -0.95 -35.11 -31.83
C ALA A 557 -1.19 -36.56 -32.31
N VAL A 558 -0.13 -37.32 -32.60
CA VAL A 558 -0.25 -38.77 -32.88
C VAL A 558 -0.79 -39.53 -31.67
N CYS A 559 -0.26 -39.24 -30.48
CA CYS A 559 -0.71 -39.88 -29.24
C CYS A 559 -2.20 -39.57 -28.95
N ARG A 560 -2.60 -38.31 -29.11
CA ARG A 560 -4.01 -37.90 -28.97
C ARG A 560 -4.92 -38.52 -30.02
N ALA A 561 -4.47 -38.59 -31.28
CA ALA A 561 -5.20 -39.29 -32.35
C ALA A 561 -5.42 -40.77 -32.02
N ALA A 562 -4.41 -41.46 -31.54
CA ALA A 562 -4.53 -42.87 -31.12
C ALA A 562 -5.48 -43.01 -29.90
N HIS A 563 -5.44 -42.09 -28.97
CA HIS A 563 -6.36 -42.06 -27.83
C HIS A 563 -7.82 -41.96 -28.30
N HIS A 564 -8.14 -40.93 -29.06
CA HIS A 564 -9.52 -40.62 -29.44
C HIS A 564 -10.08 -41.52 -30.55
N LEU A 565 -9.26 -41.93 -31.51
CA LEU A 565 -9.72 -42.72 -32.67
C LEU A 565 -9.59 -44.23 -32.50
N ALA A 566 -8.60 -44.69 -31.68
CA ALA A 566 -8.35 -46.10 -31.46
C ALA A 566 -8.54 -46.56 -30.00
N GLY A 567 -8.97 -45.65 -29.08
CA GLY A 567 -9.25 -46.02 -27.69
C GLY A 567 -8.03 -46.35 -26.84
N VAL A 568 -6.82 -45.98 -27.24
CA VAL A 568 -5.60 -46.19 -26.45
C VAL A 568 -5.62 -45.24 -25.24
N PRO A 569 -5.46 -45.71 -23.99
CA PRO A 569 -5.43 -44.82 -22.82
C PRO A 569 -4.34 -43.76 -22.94
N PHE A 570 -4.63 -42.50 -22.61
CA PHE A 570 -3.67 -41.39 -22.63
C PHE A 570 -2.76 -41.44 -21.39
N GLN A 571 -1.98 -42.51 -21.29
CA GLN A 571 -1.00 -42.78 -20.24
C GLN A 571 0.32 -43.20 -20.87
N ALA A 572 1.45 -42.72 -20.30
CA ALA A 572 2.76 -42.92 -20.89
C ALA A 572 3.05 -44.41 -21.18
N GLU A 573 2.71 -45.33 -20.27
CA GLU A 573 2.94 -46.76 -20.41
C GLU A 573 2.07 -47.35 -21.50
N ALA A 574 0.76 -47.03 -21.56
CA ALA A 574 -0.17 -47.54 -22.58
C ALA A 574 0.21 -47.01 -23.99
N LEU A 575 0.58 -45.75 -24.11
CA LEU A 575 1.01 -45.12 -25.35
C LEU A 575 2.34 -45.75 -25.83
N ALA A 576 3.29 -46.03 -24.93
CA ALA A 576 4.56 -46.67 -25.27
C ALA A 576 4.39 -48.11 -25.72
N ALA A 577 3.46 -48.85 -25.12
CA ALA A 577 3.17 -50.24 -25.47
C ALA A 577 2.32 -50.40 -26.74
N SER A 578 1.64 -49.33 -27.21
CA SER A 578 0.76 -49.42 -28.37
C SER A 578 1.54 -49.42 -29.69
N MET A 579 1.41 -50.50 -30.48
CA MET A 579 1.99 -50.62 -31.81
C MET A 579 1.49 -49.54 -32.78
N LEU A 580 0.20 -49.16 -32.69
CA LEU A 580 -0.37 -48.11 -33.51
C LEU A 580 0.30 -46.76 -33.26
N VAL A 581 0.53 -46.43 -31.98
CA VAL A 581 1.25 -45.20 -31.59
C VAL A 581 2.68 -45.25 -32.11
N GLN A 582 3.40 -46.38 -31.93
CA GLN A 582 4.77 -46.49 -32.34
C GLN A 582 4.94 -46.35 -33.86
N ALA A 583 4.07 -47.02 -34.65
CA ALA A 583 4.04 -46.86 -36.11
C ALA A 583 3.69 -45.44 -36.56
N GLY A 584 2.67 -44.82 -35.93
CA GLY A 584 2.30 -43.44 -36.21
C GLY A 584 3.41 -42.43 -35.93
N LEU A 585 4.12 -42.59 -34.81
CA LEU A 585 5.30 -41.80 -34.48
C LEU A 585 6.43 -41.97 -35.50
N SER A 586 6.75 -43.20 -35.90
CA SER A 586 7.76 -43.47 -36.89
C SER A 586 7.44 -42.81 -38.23
N LEU A 587 6.17 -42.88 -38.67
CA LEU A 587 5.71 -42.22 -39.90
C LEU A 587 5.83 -40.68 -39.81
N VAL A 588 5.29 -40.08 -38.76
CA VAL A 588 5.30 -38.57 -38.60
C VAL A 588 6.73 -38.08 -38.44
N TRP A 589 7.58 -38.73 -37.64
CA TRP A 589 8.98 -38.35 -37.48
C TRP A 589 9.75 -38.44 -38.80
N THR A 590 9.49 -39.47 -39.62
CA THR A 590 10.10 -39.62 -40.96
C THR A 590 9.64 -38.53 -41.92
N LEU A 591 8.36 -38.18 -41.91
CA LEU A 591 7.83 -37.04 -42.70
C LEU A 591 8.47 -35.72 -42.28
N CYS A 592 8.63 -35.49 -40.96
CA CYS A 592 9.35 -34.31 -40.44
C CYS A 592 10.82 -34.29 -40.90
N ALA A 593 11.50 -35.44 -40.82
CA ALA A 593 12.88 -35.55 -41.23
C ALA A 593 13.02 -35.26 -42.73
N LEU A 594 12.16 -35.85 -43.58
CA LEU A 594 12.11 -35.59 -45.02
C LEU A 594 11.84 -34.12 -45.32
N GLY A 595 10.86 -33.49 -44.65
CA GLY A 595 10.57 -32.07 -44.79
C GLY A 595 11.78 -31.20 -44.45
N LEU A 596 12.50 -31.49 -43.35
CA LEU A 596 13.70 -30.77 -42.92
C LEU A 596 14.87 -30.95 -43.90
N THR A 597 15.11 -32.14 -44.39
CA THR A 597 16.21 -32.41 -45.36
C THR A 597 15.92 -31.71 -46.68
N ILE A 598 14.70 -31.81 -47.25
CA ILE A 598 14.32 -31.12 -48.48
C ILE A 598 14.39 -29.59 -48.31
N ALA A 599 13.86 -29.05 -47.19
CA ALA A 599 13.94 -27.63 -46.89
C ALA A 599 15.41 -27.18 -46.73
N GLY A 600 16.26 -27.96 -46.05
CA GLY A 600 17.69 -27.72 -45.90
C GLY A 600 18.39 -27.64 -47.24
N THR A 601 18.11 -28.56 -48.17
CA THR A 601 18.65 -28.58 -49.52
C THR A 601 18.18 -27.39 -50.33
N ARG A 602 16.86 -27.08 -50.35
CA ARG A 602 16.26 -25.94 -51.13
C ARG A 602 16.70 -24.56 -50.61
N LEU A 603 16.89 -24.41 -49.31
CA LEU A 603 17.28 -23.15 -48.69
C LEU A 603 18.81 -23.02 -48.58
N GLY A 604 19.62 -24.03 -49.01
CA GLY A 604 21.06 -24.05 -48.84
C GLY A 604 21.52 -24.03 -47.37
N ARG A 605 20.68 -24.47 -46.45
CA ARG A 605 20.92 -24.47 -45.00
C ARG A 605 21.35 -25.84 -44.50
N ARG A 606 22.65 -26.00 -44.36
CA ARG A 606 23.27 -27.26 -43.92
C ARG A 606 22.87 -27.66 -42.50
N ASP A 607 22.69 -26.71 -41.59
CA ASP A 607 22.20 -26.88 -40.22
C ASP A 607 20.82 -27.57 -40.20
N LEU A 608 19.89 -27.10 -41.00
CA LEU A 608 18.54 -27.66 -41.12
C LEU A 608 18.56 -29.09 -41.72
N TRP A 609 19.41 -29.30 -42.74
CA TRP A 609 19.61 -30.61 -43.34
C TRP A 609 20.17 -31.60 -42.33
N MET A 610 21.17 -31.19 -41.52
CA MET A 610 21.80 -32.06 -40.49
C MET A 610 20.79 -32.46 -39.41
N VAL A 611 19.89 -31.57 -38.98
CA VAL A 611 18.82 -31.91 -38.03
C VAL A 611 17.88 -32.95 -38.63
N GLY A 612 17.48 -32.81 -39.89
CA GLY A 612 16.68 -33.81 -40.60
C GLY A 612 17.37 -35.16 -40.72
N ALA A 613 18.63 -35.16 -41.07
CA ALA A 613 19.44 -36.43 -41.18
C ALA A 613 19.60 -37.08 -39.77
N ALA A 614 19.85 -36.33 -38.73
CA ALA A 614 19.89 -36.84 -37.36
C ALA A 614 18.56 -37.48 -36.95
N LEU A 615 17.43 -36.83 -37.29
CA LEU A 615 16.10 -37.35 -37.00
C LEU A 615 15.84 -38.69 -37.74
N VAL A 616 16.28 -38.83 -39.03
CA VAL A 616 16.23 -40.09 -39.73
C VAL A 616 17.01 -41.17 -38.96
N GLY A 617 18.22 -40.84 -38.48
CA GLY A 617 19.01 -41.74 -37.62
C GLY A 617 18.26 -42.18 -36.37
N VAL A 618 17.60 -41.27 -35.69
CA VAL A 618 16.76 -41.56 -34.49
C VAL A 618 15.62 -42.51 -34.85
N VAL A 619 14.91 -42.28 -35.96
CA VAL A 619 13.85 -43.18 -36.44
C VAL A 619 14.38 -44.59 -36.73
N VAL A 620 15.54 -44.73 -37.39
CA VAL A 620 16.16 -46.00 -37.66
C VAL A 620 16.51 -46.74 -36.36
N VAL A 621 17.15 -46.04 -35.41
CA VAL A 621 17.47 -46.62 -34.09
C VAL A 621 16.21 -47.07 -33.37
N LYS A 622 15.14 -46.22 -33.37
CA LYS A 622 13.85 -46.56 -32.77
C LYS A 622 13.25 -47.82 -33.37
N LEU A 623 13.26 -47.95 -34.70
CA LEU A 623 12.78 -49.15 -35.39
C LEU A 623 13.51 -50.41 -34.94
N PHE A 624 14.84 -50.37 -34.85
CA PHE A 624 15.65 -51.53 -34.44
C PHE A 624 15.43 -51.90 -32.97
N PHE A 625 15.38 -50.97 -32.05
CA PHE A 625 15.36 -51.28 -30.62
C PHE A 625 13.94 -51.35 -30.00
N VAL A 626 12.95 -50.65 -30.56
CA VAL A 626 11.60 -50.60 -29.99
C VAL A 626 10.63 -51.50 -30.76
N GLU A 627 10.65 -51.47 -32.09
CA GLU A 627 9.67 -52.22 -32.89
C GLU A 627 10.07 -53.66 -33.17
N LEU A 628 11.39 -53.98 -33.19
CA LEU A 628 11.87 -55.36 -33.37
C LEU A 628 11.62 -56.25 -32.15
N GLY A 629 11.53 -55.69 -30.95
CA GLY A 629 11.35 -56.47 -29.71
C GLY A 629 9.95 -57.02 -29.48
N ASN A 630 8.90 -56.36 -30.01
CA ASN A 630 7.50 -56.57 -29.56
C ASN A 630 6.47 -56.90 -30.66
N SER A 631 6.87 -57.06 -31.94
CA SER A 631 5.91 -57.13 -33.05
C SER A 631 5.79 -58.47 -33.73
N GLY A 632 4.59 -58.78 -34.24
CA GLY A 632 4.32 -59.89 -35.17
C GLY A 632 5.05 -59.68 -36.49
N SER A 633 5.26 -60.81 -37.26
CA SER A 633 6.05 -60.78 -38.46
C SER A 633 5.54 -59.82 -39.57
N LEU A 634 4.23 -59.68 -39.73
CA LEU A 634 3.62 -58.92 -40.82
C LEU A 634 3.75 -57.39 -40.61
N GLU A 635 3.50 -56.88 -39.40
CA GLU A 635 3.59 -55.47 -39.05
C GLU A 635 5.02 -54.94 -39.14
N ARG A 636 5.97 -55.78 -38.78
CA ARG A 636 7.41 -55.55 -38.92
C ARG A 636 7.82 -55.35 -40.38
N ILE A 637 7.32 -56.21 -41.28
CA ILE A 637 7.60 -56.14 -42.74
C ILE A 637 7.06 -54.85 -43.33
N ILE A 638 5.83 -54.45 -42.99
CA ILE A 638 5.20 -53.21 -43.47
C ILE A 638 5.98 -51.96 -43.00
N SER A 639 6.38 -51.92 -41.73
CA SER A 639 7.15 -50.78 -41.17
C SER A 639 8.52 -50.67 -41.83
N PHE A 640 9.24 -51.81 -42.06
CA PHE A 640 10.54 -51.80 -42.71
C PHE A 640 10.46 -51.38 -44.19
N ILE A 641 9.48 -51.88 -44.93
CA ILE A 641 9.26 -51.49 -46.34
C ILE A 641 8.92 -49.97 -46.39
N GLY A 642 8.03 -49.50 -45.55
CA GLY A 642 7.65 -48.10 -45.51
C GLY A 642 8.81 -47.14 -45.22
N VAL A 643 9.60 -47.44 -44.19
CA VAL A 643 10.78 -46.65 -43.87
C VAL A 643 11.90 -46.82 -44.88
N GLY A 644 12.10 -48.04 -45.43
CA GLY A 644 13.08 -48.29 -46.51
C GLY A 644 12.78 -47.47 -47.77
N VAL A 645 11.52 -47.39 -48.18
CA VAL A 645 11.07 -46.57 -49.30
C VAL A 645 11.28 -45.08 -48.99
N LEU A 646 10.93 -44.62 -47.76
CA LEU A 646 11.15 -43.23 -47.33
C LEU A 646 12.63 -42.87 -47.29
N LEU A 647 13.53 -43.75 -46.84
CA LEU A 647 14.98 -43.53 -46.87
C LEU A 647 15.51 -43.40 -48.31
N LEU A 648 15.02 -44.24 -49.24
CA LEU A 648 15.34 -44.10 -50.66
C LEU A 648 14.87 -42.77 -51.25
N VAL A 649 13.68 -42.33 -50.89
CA VAL A 649 13.14 -41.01 -51.28
C VAL A 649 14.01 -39.88 -50.71
N VAL A 650 14.42 -39.95 -49.43
CA VAL A 650 15.34 -38.98 -48.84
C VAL A 650 16.69 -38.96 -49.56
N GLY A 651 17.27 -40.10 -49.83
CA GLY A 651 18.55 -40.20 -50.54
C GLY A 651 18.50 -39.61 -51.94
N TYR A 652 17.37 -39.80 -52.63
CA TYR A 652 17.21 -39.33 -54.04
C TYR A 652 16.87 -37.82 -54.10
N PHE A 653 15.94 -37.34 -53.29
CA PHE A 653 15.46 -35.97 -53.35
C PHE A 653 16.22 -34.95 -52.49
N SER A 654 17.12 -35.35 -51.62
CA SER A 654 17.78 -34.49 -50.67
C SER A 654 19.31 -34.68 -50.60
N PRO A 655 20.04 -34.36 -51.70
CA PRO A 655 21.49 -34.38 -51.67
C PRO A 655 22.05 -33.37 -50.66
N LEU A 656 23.22 -33.65 -50.10
CA LEU A 656 23.89 -32.81 -49.10
C LEU A 656 24.11 -31.39 -49.67
N PRO A 657 23.67 -30.30 -49.02
CA PRO A 657 23.94 -28.95 -49.49
C PRO A 657 25.46 -28.69 -49.46
N PRO A 658 26.01 -27.99 -50.50
CA PRO A 658 27.44 -27.66 -50.53
C PRO A 658 27.79 -26.77 -49.30
N ARG A 659 29.04 -26.91 -48.80
CA ARG A 659 29.57 -25.92 -47.85
C ARG A 659 29.52 -24.55 -48.53
N ARG A 660 29.00 -23.52 -47.89
CA ARG A 660 29.25 -22.14 -48.28
C ARG A 660 30.76 -22.01 -48.37
N ALA A 661 31.30 -21.83 -49.59
CA ALA A 661 32.67 -21.39 -49.74
C ALA A 661 32.78 -20.08 -48.92
N GLU A 662 33.73 -20.01 -47.99
CA GLU A 662 34.23 -18.74 -47.50
C GLU A 662 34.61 -18.00 -48.80
N VAL A 663 33.92 -16.90 -49.07
CA VAL A 663 34.37 -15.94 -50.03
C VAL A 663 35.65 -15.41 -49.43
N ALA A 664 36.74 -16.07 -49.74
CA ALA A 664 38.08 -15.57 -49.52
C ALA A 664 38.10 -14.17 -50.11
N SER A 665 38.44 -13.22 -49.34
CA SER A 665 38.88 -11.86 -49.65
C SER A 665 39.95 -11.92 -50.74
N GLU A 666 39.55 -12.00 -51.99
CA GLU A 666 40.39 -11.66 -53.17
C GLU A 666 40.03 -10.23 -53.58
N ALA A 667 40.45 -9.31 -52.73
CA ALA A 667 40.55 -7.90 -53.09
C ALA A 667 41.61 -7.26 -52.22
N GLU A 668 42.82 -7.75 -52.33
CA GLU A 668 44.06 -6.99 -52.02
C GLU A 668 45.23 -7.69 -52.66
N GLN A 669 45.49 -7.28 -53.93
CA GLN A 669 46.89 -7.20 -54.41
C GLN A 669 46.91 -6.20 -55.59
N PRO A 670 48.02 -5.48 -55.79
CA PRO A 670 48.20 -4.07 -55.62
C PRO A 670 47.92 -3.26 -56.89
#